data_cacae02def6255a751a1c87f6d056117
#
_entry.id   cacae02def6255a751a1c87f6d056117
#
_cell.length_a   1.000
_cell.length_b   1.000
_cell.length_c   1.000
_cell.angle_alpha   90.00
_cell.angle_beta   90.00
_cell.angle_gamma   90.00
#
_symmetry.space_group_name_H-M   'P 1'
#
loop_
_entity.id
_entity.type
_entity.pdbx_description
1 polymer ?
#
loop_
_entity_poly.entity_id
_entity_poly.type
_entity_poly.pdbx_seq_one_letter_code
_entity_poly.pdbx_strand_id
1 'polypeptide(L)'
;MMRPEILAPAGSPEALEAALAVGADAVYLGADGFHARRGAQNFSRQDLPEIAGRCHVQGAKLYLTMNTLVQEQETESFLELAACACEAGADAIIVQDLGMAALLRRYAPAMRLHGSTQMAVHNLAGAKMLEELGFCRLVPARECSEEELKQIRQGTSLELEVFVHGALCMCVSGQCYMSAMLGARSGNRGLCAQPCRLPFACGDMDHALSLKDMSLIPHMARLQEIGIDSLKIEGRMKRPEYVAAAVTACRDALEGRPVDMEALKSVFSRSGFTDGYFTGHRGPAMFGIREKEDVQAAGKVLGQFANLYTDPRRRAHPVPVWMDFAMKAGGCSLTVTDREGHEAAVSGDAPQAAQNKPTGEERVRGALAKTGGTPYRLEDLECALEPGLMVPAAQLNAMRRQALEALSRIRREPRPVPFHKGELPASHTHPLPEIQALRIDAAYPGQVTRAMAREAGMIILPGQALAGLDSSHFLWEYKDKLCASFPRMIWEEKEIDLLAGKLREQGICHVQAGNLGALRLAREQGFLLHGDAFLNVLNRHSIQALADMGACDVTASFEAGLWVKELPSPVPKGLAAYGHIPLMTVRNCPVRCSVGCSRCRQGENYITDRKGNRFTLRCARGNCEIENPVPFYMADRLAELKGFDFLTLRFTGESVEECETIFTNYQQGGKPPAAFTRGLLYRQLL
;
A
#
# COMPACT_ATOMS: atom_id res chain seq x y z
N MET A 1 22.76 -4.97 -13.58
CA MET A 1 21.64 -4.56 -12.70
C MET A 1 21.24 -5.77 -11.86
N MET A 2 20.88 -5.57 -10.60
CA MET A 2 20.38 -6.69 -9.77
C MET A 2 18.99 -7.11 -10.30
N ARG A 3 18.72 -8.43 -10.25
CA ARG A 3 17.39 -8.97 -10.57
C ARG A 3 16.40 -8.51 -9.50
N PRO A 4 15.26 -7.90 -9.86
CA PRO A 4 14.26 -7.52 -8.88
C PRO A 4 13.64 -8.76 -8.19
N GLU A 5 13.26 -8.58 -6.94
CA GLU A 5 12.56 -9.57 -6.11
C GLU A 5 11.13 -9.80 -6.64
N ILE A 6 10.69 -11.04 -6.74
CA ILE A 6 9.29 -11.38 -7.03
C ILE A 6 8.57 -11.58 -5.70
N LEU A 7 7.64 -10.67 -5.38
CA LEU A 7 6.87 -10.68 -4.15
C LEU A 7 5.47 -11.24 -4.36
N ALA A 8 5.24 -12.44 -3.86
CA ALA A 8 3.99 -13.19 -4.05
C ALA A 8 2.98 -12.96 -2.91
N PRO A 9 1.67 -12.94 -3.21
CA PRO A 9 0.63 -12.90 -2.20
C PRO A 9 0.39 -14.30 -1.59
N ALA A 10 0.28 -14.39 -0.27
CA ALA A 10 -0.19 -15.59 0.42
C ALA A 10 -1.41 -15.24 1.30
N GLY A 11 -2.58 -15.74 0.92
CA GLY A 11 -3.84 -15.54 1.67
C GLY A 11 -4.39 -16.83 2.26
N SER A 12 -3.71 -17.96 2.05
CA SER A 12 -3.97 -19.26 2.63
C SER A 12 -2.70 -20.10 2.65
N PRO A 13 -2.64 -21.19 3.44
CA PRO A 13 -1.49 -22.13 3.45
C PRO A 13 -1.18 -22.69 2.07
N GLU A 14 -2.18 -23.01 1.25
CA GLU A 14 -2.01 -23.55 -0.10
C GLU A 14 -1.43 -22.50 -1.05
N ALA A 15 -1.84 -21.22 -0.91
CA ALA A 15 -1.29 -20.13 -1.70
C ALA A 15 0.19 -19.85 -1.31
N LEU A 16 0.53 -19.97 -0.03
CA LEU A 16 1.92 -19.89 0.45
C LEU A 16 2.76 -21.01 -0.17
N GLU A 17 2.28 -22.25 -0.09
CA GLU A 17 3.00 -23.40 -0.69
C GLU A 17 3.20 -23.24 -2.19
N ALA A 18 2.15 -22.78 -2.90
CA ALA A 18 2.23 -22.51 -4.34
C ALA A 18 3.29 -21.46 -4.66
N ALA A 19 3.32 -20.33 -3.93
CA ALA A 19 4.30 -19.26 -4.12
C ALA A 19 5.74 -19.76 -3.94
N LEU A 20 5.99 -20.49 -2.84
CA LEU A 20 7.31 -21.02 -2.51
C LEU A 20 7.75 -22.09 -3.51
N ALA A 21 6.85 -23.01 -3.90
CA ALA A 21 7.17 -24.10 -4.82
C ALA A 21 7.59 -23.60 -6.21
N VAL A 22 7.05 -22.48 -6.68
CA VAL A 22 7.41 -21.87 -7.98
C VAL A 22 8.53 -20.83 -7.88
N GLY A 23 9.12 -20.64 -6.69
CA GLY A 23 10.32 -19.81 -6.48
C GLY A 23 10.04 -18.30 -6.38
N ALA A 24 9.04 -17.91 -5.61
CA ALA A 24 8.91 -16.53 -5.16
C ALA A 24 10.10 -16.15 -4.26
N ASP A 25 10.67 -14.95 -4.46
CA ASP A 25 11.78 -14.43 -3.67
C ASP A 25 11.33 -13.88 -2.31
N ALA A 26 10.05 -13.48 -2.22
CA ALA A 26 9.41 -13.07 -0.97
C ALA A 26 7.91 -13.36 -1.03
N VAL A 27 7.29 -13.49 0.15
CA VAL A 27 5.84 -13.58 0.28
C VAL A 27 5.33 -12.53 1.23
N TYR A 28 4.13 -12.00 0.95
CA TYR A 28 3.45 -11.11 1.87
C TYR A 28 2.10 -11.68 2.27
N LEU A 29 1.81 -11.63 3.56
CA LEU A 29 0.58 -12.17 4.13
C LEU A 29 0.03 -11.29 5.24
N GLY A 30 -1.18 -11.57 5.70
CA GLY A 30 -1.79 -10.94 6.86
C GLY A 30 -2.00 -11.95 7.96
N ALA A 31 -1.83 -11.50 9.19
CA ALA A 31 -2.20 -12.23 10.39
C ALA A 31 -3.15 -11.39 11.24
N ASP A 32 -4.12 -12.04 11.87
CA ASP A 32 -5.14 -11.40 12.71
C ASP A 32 -5.87 -10.23 12.02
N GLY A 33 -5.92 -9.01 12.59
CA GLY A 33 -6.87 -7.98 12.19
C GLY A 33 -6.38 -6.81 11.33
N PHE A 34 -5.08 -6.55 11.23
CA PHE A 34 -4.52 -5.25 10.78
C PHE A 34 -4.10 -5.20 9.31
N HIS A 35 -4.79 -5.90 8.41
CA HIS A 35 -4.38 -5.99 7.01
C HIS A 35 -5.55 -5.73 6.03
N ALA A 36 -5.21 -5.22 4.84
CA ALA A 36 -6.16 -4.74 3.82
C ALA A 36 -7.03 -5.82 3.13
N ARG A 37 -6.97 -7.09 3.54
CA ARG A 37 -7.73 -8.22 2.96
C ARG A 37 -8.26 -9.14 4.05
N ARG A 38 -9.06 -8.60 4.99
CA ARG A 38 -9.66 -9.36 6.10
C ARG A 38 -10.56 -10.53 5.63
N GLY A 39 -11.07 -10.48 4.41
CA GLY A 39 -11.88 -11.57 3.84
C GLY A 39 -11.10 -12.74 3.24
N ALA A 40 -9.75 -12.74 3.26
CA ALA A 40 -8.95 -13.93 2.96
C ALA A 40 -8.98 -14.91 4.14
N GLN A 41 -8.54 -16.16 3.96
CA GLN A 41 -8.43 -17.13 5.04
C GLN A 41 -7.43 -16.65 6.10
N ASN A 42 -6.32 -16.03 5.62
CA ASN A 42 -5.24 -15.47 6.45
C ASN A 42 -4.60 -16.50 7.41
N PHE A 43 -3.76 -16.00 8.30
CA PHE A 43 -2.99 -16.79 9.26
C PHE A 43 -3.20 -16.23 10.66
N SER A 44 -2.93 -17.03 11.68
CA SER A 44 -2.89 -16.56 13.07
C SER A 44 -1.49 -16.06 13.43
N ARG A 45 -1.38 -15.26 14.49
CA ARG A 45 -0.07 -14.83 15.00
C ARG A 45 0.78 -16.01 15.48
N GLN A 46 0.16 -17.10 15.92
CA GLN A 46 0.84 -18.33 16.36
C GLN A 46 1.50 -19.08 15.21
N ASP A 47 1.02 -18.92 13.97
CA ASP A 47 1.57 -19.59 12.80
C ASP A 47 2.83 -18.89 12.27
N LEU A 48 3.10 -17.64 12.68
CA LEU A 48 4.17 -16.81 12.11
C LEU A 48 5.57 -17.44 12.21
N PRO A 49 5.99 -18.08 13.34
CA PRO A 49 7.31 -18.69 13.41
C PRO A 49 7.50 -19.86 12.43
N GLU A 50 6.47 -20.70 12.27
CA GLU A 50 6.50 -21.79 11.31
C GLU A 50 6.55 -21.26 9.87
N ILE A 51 5.73 -20.26 9.55
CA ILE A 51 5.68 -19.65 8.22
C ILE A 51 7.01 -19.00 7.88
N ALA A 52 7.61 -18.22 8.79
CA ALA A 52 8.93 -17.62 8.60
C ALA A 52 9.98 -18.69 8.30
N GLY A 53 10.03 -19.74 9.13
CA GLY A 53 10.96 -20.85 8.93
C GLY A 53 10.76 -21.56 7.57
N ARG A 54 9.51 -21.76 7.13
CA ARG A 54 9.22 -22.33 5.80
C ARG A 54 9.71 -21.41 4.67
N CYS A 55 9.49 -20.10 4.78
CA CYS A 55 9.98 -19.14 3.81
C CYS A 55 11.52 -19.16 3.74
N HIS A 56 12.18 -19.06 4.89
CA HIS A 56 13.64 -18.99 4.97
C HIS A 56 14.31 -20.26 4.44
N VAL A 57 13.75 -21.45 4.71
CA VAL A 57 14.24 -22.71 4.10
C VAL A 57 14.20 -22.65 2.58
N GLN A 58 13.18 -22.02 2.00
CA GLN A 58 13.03 -21.87 0.55
C GLN A 58 13.81 -20.66 -0.01
N GLY A 59 14.58 -19.95 0.82
CA GLY A 59 15.29 -18.74 0.40
C GLY A 59 14.39 -17.53 0.13
N ALA A 60 13.14 -17.57 0.61
CA ALA A 60 12.18 -16.51 0.46
C ALA A 60 12.08 -15.69 1.75
N LYS A 61 11.80 -14.38 1.61
CA LYS A 61 11.52 -13.47 2.74
C LYS A 61 10.05 -13.49 3.11
N LEU A 62 9.75 -13.17 4.37
CA LEU A 62 8.40 -13.00 4.88
C LEU A 62 8.12 -11.53 5.21
N TYR A 63 7.10 -10.93 4.55
CA TYR A 63 6.63 -9.58 4.87
C TYR A 63 5.23 -9.63 5.48
N LEU A 64 5.10 -9.17 6.73
CA LEU A 64 3.81 -9.10 7.40
C LEU A 64 3.08 -7.81 7.00
N THR A 65 1.85 -7.93 6.51
CA THR A 65 1.01 -6.76 6.24
C THR A 65 0.29 -6.31 7.50
N MET A 66 0.59 -5.10 7.97
CA MET A 66 -0.10 -4.38 9.03
C MET A 66 -0.55 -3.02 8.48
N ASN A 67 -1.14 -3.05 7.29
CA ASN A 67 -1.34 -1.91 6.39
C ASN A 67 -2.79 -1.42 6.36
N THR A 68 -3.38 -1.27 7.51
CA THR A 68 -4.68 -0.62 7.73
C THR A 68 -4.52 0.56 8.67
N LEU A 69 -5.50 1.45 8.66
CA LEU A 69 -5.65 2.46 9.70
C LEU A 69 -6.01 1.78 11.03
N VAL A 70 -5.45 2.30 12.12
CA VAL A 70 -5.62 1.76 13.48
C VAL A 70 -6.40 2.77 14.32
N GLN A 71 -7.46 2.32 14.98
CA GLN A 71 -8.18 3.15 15.96
C GLN A 71 -7.42 3.16 17.28
N GLU A 72 -7.64 4.19 18.09
CA GLU A 72 -6.94 4.37 19.37
C GLU A 72 -6.95 3.11 20.25
N GLN A 73 -8.11 2.49 20.44
CA GLN A 73 -8.29 1.30 21.27
C GLN A 73 -7.64 0.03 20.71
N GLU A 74 -7.17 0.04 19.47
CA GLU A 74 -6.51 -1.10 18.81
C GLU A 74 -4.98 -1.03 18.91
N THR A 75 -4.42 0.08 19.41
CA THR A 75 -2.97 0.33 19.45
C THR A 75 -2.20 -0.80 20.15
N GLU A 76 -2.66 -1.25 21.31
CA GLU A 76 -2.00 -2.34 22.06
C GLU A 76 -1.99 -3.65 21.25
N SER A 77 -3.14 -4.05 20.69
CA SER A 77 -3.22 -5.27 19.85
C SER A 77 -2.35 -5.19 18.61
N PHE A 78 -2.20 -4.00 18.02
CA PHE A 78 -1.28 -3.77 16.91
C PHE A 78 0.17 -4.02 17.34
N LEU A 79 0.58 -3.47 18.49
CA LEU A 79 1.94 -3.64 19.01
C LEU A 79 2.22 -5.10 19.43
N GLU A 80 1.24 -5.80 19.98
CA GLU A 80 1.36 -7.24 20.26
C GLU A 80 1.63 -8.06 18.99
N LEU A 81 0.88 -7.82 17.91
CA LEU A 81 1.11 -8.49 16.65
C LEU A 81 2.49 -8.14 16.08
N ALA A 82 2.91 -6.89 16.20
CA ALA A 82 4.24 -6.45 15.75
C ALA A 82 5.36 -7.16 16.54
N ALA A 83 5.20 -7.32 17.87
CA ALA A 83 6.13 -8.07 18.70
C ALA A 83 6.23 -9.54 18.28
N CYS A 84 5.08 -10.19 18.02
CA CYS A 84 5.05 -11.56 17.48
C CYS A 84 5.76 -11.67 16.12
N ALA A 85 5.59 -10.69 15.24
CA ALA A 85 6.28 -10.65 13.95
C ALA A 85 7.80 -10.52 14.12
N CYS A 86 8.25 -9.68 15.05
CA CYS A 86 9.67 -9.52 15.38
C CYS A 86 10.26 -10.82 15.96
N GLU A 87 9.56 -11.47 16.89
CA GLU A 87 9.98 -12.73 17.50
C GLU A 87 10.03 -13.86 16.48
N ALA A 88 9.06 -13.93 15.56
CA ALA A 88 9.02 -14.91 14.49
C ALA A 88 10.12 -14.73 13.43
N GLY A 89 10.83 -13.60 13.43
CA GLY A 89 11.84 -13.28 12.42
C GLY A 89 11.25 -12.87 11.07
N ALA A 90 10.11 -12.17 11.06
CA ALA A 90 9.61 -11.56 9.83
C ALA A 90 10.63 -10.53 9.30
N ASP A 91 10.88 -10.55 7.99
CA ASP A 91 11.91 -9.72 7.36
C ASP A 91 11.49 -8.25 7.22
N ALA A 92 10.19 -7.95 7.19
CA ALA A 92 9.66 -6.59 7.20
C ALA A 92 8.20 -6.53 7.60
N ILE A 93 7.75 -5.32 8.03
CA ILE A 93 6.35 -4.99 8.26
C ILE A 93 5.92 -3.93 7.23
N ILE A 94 4.80 -4.20 6.52
CA ILE A 94 4.19 -3.25 5.58
C ILE A 94 3.15 -2.43 6.33
N VAL A 95 3.31 -1.09 6.41
CA VAL A 95 2.53 -0.20 7.28
C VAL A 95 1.82 0.88 6.45
N GLN A 96 0.63 1.31 6.91
CA GLN A 96 -0.09 2.48 6.39
C GLN A 96 -0.17 3.61 7.42
N ASP A 97 -0.51 3.29 8.68
CA ASP A 97 -0.79 4.26 9.74
C ASP A 97 0.51 4.93 10.22
N LEU A 98 0.56 6.27 10.17
CA LEU A 98 1.74 7.05 10.54
C LEU A 98 2.09 6.94 12.02
N GLY A 99 1.07 6.92 12.89
CA GLY A 99 1.27 6.78 14.33
C GLY A 99 1.84 5.40 14.68
N MET A 100 1.33 4.36 14.03
CA MET A 100 1.85 3.00 14.20
C MET A 100 3.26 2.84 13.65
N ALA A 101 3.58 3.49 12.53
CA ALA A 101 4.94 3.52 11.99
C ALA A 101 5.92 4.18 12.98
N ALA A 102 5.53 5.32 13.58
CA ALA A 102 6.34 6.00 14.59
C ALA A 102 6.57 5.11 15.83
N LEU A 103 5.54 4.41 16.31
CA LEU A 103 5.67 3.46 17.42
C LEU A 103 6.59 2.29 17.08
N LEU A 104 6.50 1.73 15.87
CA LEU A 104 7.39 0.67 15.42
C LEU A 104 8.85 1.13 15.33
N ARG A 105 9.12 2.35 14.86
CA ARG A 105 10.48 2.93 14.88
C ARG A 105 11.03 3.05 16.31
N ARG A 106 10.16 3.34 17.28
CA ARG A 106 10.54 3.46 18.68
C ARG A 106 10.81 2.10 19.34
N TYR A 107 9.93 1.11 19.14
CA TYR A 107 9.98 -0.16 19.87
C TYR A 107 10.76 -1.26 19.13
N ALA A 108 10.86 -1.19 17.83
CA ALA A 108 11.60 -2.13 16.99
C ALA A 108 12.44 -1.39 15.93
N PRO A 109 13.46 -0.58 16.33
CA PRO A 109 14.20 0.26 15.40
C PRO A 109 14.91 -0.52 14.30
N ALA A 110 15.27 -1.79 14.54
CA ALA A 110 15.90 -2.66 13.56
C ALA A 110 14.90 -3.32 12.59
N MET A 111 13.58 -3.29 12.88
CA MET A 111 12.57 -3.84 11.98
C MET A 111 12.48 -3.00 10.71
N ARG A 112 12.56 -3.66 9.56
CA ARG A 112 12.39 -3.01 8.26
C ARG A 112 10.93 -2.60 8.06
N LEU A 113 10.68 -1.32 7.79
CA LEU A 113 9.33 -0.81 7.48
C LEU A 113 9.20 -0.54 5.99
N HIS A 114 8.17 -1.13 5.39
CA HIS A 114 7.77 -0.86 4.01
C HIS A 114 6.53 0.03 4.00
N GLY A 115 6.60 1.18 3.32
CA GLY A 115 5.47 2.08 3.15
C GLY A 115 4.44 1.47 2.21
N SER A 116 3.24 1.20 2.74
CA SER A 116 2.15 0.61 1.95
C SER A 116 1.69 1.53 0.82
N THR A 117 1.25 0.96 -0.31
CA THR A 117 0.54 1.72 -1.36
C THR A 117 -0.69 2.47 -0.82
N GLN A 118 -1.23 2.06 0.33
CA GLN A 118 -2.34 2.74 1.01
C GLN A 118 -1.93 4.07 1.66
N MET A 119 -0.64 4.40 1.76
CA MET A 119 -0.17 5.74 2.11
C MET A 119 -0.30 6.74 0.95
N ALA A 120 -0.73 6.28 -0.22
CA ALA A 120 -0.98 7.09 -1.43
C ALA A 120 0.23 7.91 -1.92
N VAL A 121 1.44 7.47 -1.62
CA VAL A 121 2.67 8.15 -2.10
C VAL A 121 2.82 7.91 -3.60
N HIS A 122 2.96 9.00 -4.34
CA HIS A 122 2.88 9.00 -5.81
C HIS A 122 3.90 9.94 -6.47
N ASN A 123 4.75 10.59 -5.68
CA ASN A 123 5.75 11.55 -6.14
C ASN A 123 7.01 11.50 -5.28
N LEU A 124 8.05 12.18 -5.71
CA LEU A 124 9.35 12.20 -5.05
C LEU A 124 9.30 12.85 -3.66
N ALA A 125 8.55 13.95 -3.50
CA ALA A 125 8.41 14.61 -2.22
C ALA A 125 7.81 13.70 -1.14
N GLY A 126 6.79 12.92 -1.51
CA GLY A 126 6.21 11.90 -0.64
C GLY A 126 7.18 10.76 -0.32
N ALA A 127 7.98 10.31 -1.30
CA ALA A 127 9.00 9.29 -1.09
C ALA A 127 10.07 9.77 -0.10
N LYS A 128 10.58 10.99 -0.27
CA LYS A 128 11.53 11.61 0.65
C LYS A 128 10.97 11.79 2.06
N MET A 129 9.67 12.09 2.20
CA MET A 129 9.04 12.13 3.51
C MET A 129 9.07 10.77 4.19
N LEU A 130 8.79 9.67 3.47
CA LEU A 130 8.92 8.33 4.03
C LEU A 130 10.36 7.97 4.40
N GLU A 131 11.33 8.39 3.60
CA GLU A 131 12.75 8.21 3.88
C GLU A 131 13.14 8.90 5.21
N GLU A 132 12.70 10.13 5.44
CA GLU A 132 12.88 10.86 6.71
C GLU A 132 12.20 10.14 7.90
N LEU A 133 11.06 9.49 7.69
CA LEU A 133 10.37 8.71 8.70
C LEU A 133 11.00 7.33 8.96
N GLY A 134 12.11 7.02 8.30
CA GLY A 134 12.89 5.79 8.52
C GLY A 134 12.31 4.55 7.84
N PHE A 135 11.46 4.69 6.83
CA PHE A 135 11.11 3.58 5.96
C PHE A 135 12.31 3.18 5.11
N CYS A 136 12.40 1.91 4.72
CA CYS A 136 13.45 1.42 3.83
C CYS A 136 12.93 1.07 2.43
N ARG A 137 11.61 0.91 2.28
CA ARG A 137 10.95 0.57 1.00
C ARG A 137 9.65 1.34 0.87
N LEU A 138 9.35 1.74 -0.35
CA LEU A 138 8.11 2.38 -0.75
C LEU A 138 7.35 1.51 -1.76
N VAL A 139 6.04 1.32 -1.55
CA VAL A 139 5.11 0.84 -2.57
C VAL A 139 4.34 2.04 -3.14
N PRO A 140 4.74 2.61 -4.28
CA PRO A 140 4.08 3.77 -4.86
C PRO A 140 2.62 3.49 -5.21
N ALA A 141 1.84 4.55 -5.40
CA ALA A 141 0.49 4.44 -5.93
C ALA A 141 0.50 3.73 -7.30
N ARG A 142 -0.47 2.83 -7.52
CA ARG A 142 -0.59 2.04 -8.76
C ARG A 142 -0.85 2.90 -10.00
N GLU A 143 -1.25 4.12 -9.77
CA GLU A 143 -1.55 5.13 -10.77
C GLU A 143 -0.29 5.81 -11.34
N CYS A 144 0.90 5.56 -10.78
CA CYS A 144 2.16 6.12 -11.28
C CYS A 144 2.49 5.61 -12.68
N SER A 145 2.89 6.53 -13.55
CA SER A 145 3.45 6.23 -14.86
C SER A 145 4.93 5.84 -14.76
N GLU A 146 5.47 5.30 -15.84
CA GLU A 146 6.90 4.99 -15.93
C GLU A 146 7.79 6.19 -15.61
N GLU A 147 7.43 7.37 -16.12
CA GLU A 147 8.20 8.59 -15.91
C GLU A 147 8.19 9.03 -14.45
N GLU A 148 7.04 8.97 -13.78
CA GLU A 148 6.93 9.27 -12.34
C GLU A 148 7.73 8.28 -11.49
N LEU A 149 7.73 6.98 -11.85
CA LEU A 149 8.57 5.98 -11.18
C LEU A 149 10.07 6.26 -11.36
N LYS A 150 10.51 6.70 -12.56
CA LYS A 150 11.89 7.13 -12.81
C LYS A 150 12.29 8.32 -11.94
N GLN A 151 11.41 9.33 -11.86
CA GLN A 151 11.65 10.52 -11.03
C GLN A 151 11.79 10.16 -9.55
N ILE A 152 10.93 9.29 -9.02
CA ILE A 152 11.02 8.79 -7.65
C ILE A 152 12.35 8.04 -7.47
N ARG A 153 12.69 7.10 -8.38
CA ARG A 153 13.92 6.29 -8.29
C ARG A 153 15.17 7.14 -8.26
N GLN A 154 15.23 8.18 -9.07
CA GLN A 154 16.40 9.04 -9.18
C GLN A 154 16.64 9.92 -7.95
N GLY A 155 15.59 10.20 -7.18
CA GLY A 155 15.63 11.16 -6.07
C GLY A 155 15.58 10.57 -4.66
N THR A 156 15.44 9.24 -4.49
CA THR A 156 15.36 8.58 -3.18
C THR A 156 16.27 7.36 -3.10
N SER A 157 16.76 7.05 -1.89
CA SER A 157 17.48 5.81 -1.60
C SER A 157 16.57 4.65 -1.22
N LEU A 158 15.25 4.87 -1.06
CA LEU A 158 14.30 3.82 -0.74
C LEU A 158 14.28 2.73 -1.81
N GLU A 159 14.15 1.47 -1.40
CA GLU A 159 13.77 0.41 -2.31
C GLU A 159 12.37 0.69 -2.89
N LEU A 160 12.19 0.47 -4.20
CA LEU A 160 10.89 0.64 -4.87
C LEU A 160 10.24 -0.71 -5.15
N GLU A 161 9.03 -0.90 -4.64
CA GLU A 161 8.19 -2.08 -4.85
C GLU A 161 6.98 -1.71 -5.69
N VAL A 162 6.86 -2.23 -6.91
CA VAL A 162 5.79 -1.88 -7.86
C VAL A 162 4.84 -3.06 -8.06
N PHE A 163 3.54 -2.80 -8.01
CA PHE A 163 2.56 -3.80 -8.44
C PHE A 163 2.68 -4.06 -9.93
N VAL A 164 2.83 -5.33 -10.30
CA VAL A 164 3.03 -5.73 -11.70
C VAL A 164 1.90 -6.58 -12.27
N HIS A 165 1.08 -7.20 -11.42
CA HIS A 165 -0.02 -8.05 -11.87
C HIS A 165 -1.16 -8.10 -10.86
N GLY A 166 -2.41 -8.12 -11.35
CA GLY A 166 -3.61 -8.37 -10.58
C GLY A 166 -4.60 -7.20 -10.50
N ALA A 167 -5.48 -7.24 -9.52
CA ALA A 167 -6.60 -6.32 -9.42
C ALA A 167 -6.19 -4.86 -9.28
N LEU A 168 -6.79 -4.00 -10.13
CA LEU A 168 -6.61 -2.55 -10.08
C LEU A 168 -7.82 -1.90 -9.40
N CYS A 169 -7.58 -0.98 -8.46
CA CYS A 169 -8.62 -0.15 -7.85
C CYS A 169 -8.93 1.05 -8.75
N MET A 170 -10.18 1.54 -8.70
CA MET A 170 -10.56 2.78 -9.38
C MET A 170 -10.01 4.01 -8.64
N CYS A 171 -10.11 4.00 -7.31
CA CYS A 171 -9.60 5.04 -6.44
C CYS A 171 -8.14 4.83 -6.13
N VAL A 172 -7.36 5.89 -5.98
CA VAL A 172 -6.03 5.84 -5.38
C VAL A 172 -6.12 5.13 -4.03
N SER A 173 -5.24 4.14 -3.82
CA SER A 173 -5.27 3.30 -2.62
C SER A 173 -5.11 4.15 -1.35
N GLY A 174 -5.85 3.79 -0.28
CA GLY A 174 -5.86 4.54 0.98
C GLY A 174 -6.71 5.81 0.97
N GLN A 175 -7.30 6.17 -0.18
CA GLN A 175 -8.09 7.38 -0.36
C GLN A 175 -9.55 7.09 -0.75
N CYS A 176 -10.02 5.84 -0.51
CA CYS A 176 -11.36 5.41 -0.84
C CYS A 176 -12.24 5.27 0.40
N TYR A 177 -13.27 6.12 0.49
CA TYR A 177 -14.25 6.10 1.58
C TYR A 177 -15.60 5.52 1.13
N MET A 178 -15.77 5.18 -0.15
CA MET A 178 -17.07 4.76 -0.71
C MET A 178 -17.67 3.55 0.01
N SER A 179 -16.87 2.51 0.27
CA SER A 179 -17.35 1.29 0.94
C SER A 179 -17.72 1.55 2.42
N ALA A 180 -17.00 2.44 3.10
CA ALA A 180 -17.28 2.84 4.47
C ALA A 180 -18.59 3.65 4.54
N MET A 181 -18.76 4.65 3.67
CA MET A 181 -19.93 5.54 3.68
C MET A 181 -21.22 4.80 3.27
N LEU A 182 -21.16 3.90 2.29
CA LEU A 182 -22.32 3.15 1.82
C LEU A 182 -22.73 1.99 2.74
N GLY A 183 -21.77 1.37 3.44
CA GLY A 183 -22.05 0.12 4.18
C GLY A 183 -21.27 -0.08 5.48
N ALA A 184 -20.64 0.95 6.04
CA ALA A 184 -19.80 0.89 7.25
C ALA A 184 -18.60 -0.11 7.15
N ARG A 185 -18.25 -0.56 5.93
CA ARG A 185 -17.17 -1.50 5.64
C ARG A 185 -15.97 -0.75 5.09
N SER A 186 -15.07 -0.32 5.96
CA SER A 186 -13.92 0.49 5.54
C SER A 186 -12.93 -0.29 4.66
N GLY A 187 -12.62 0.27 3.48
CA GLY A 187 -11.54 -0.21 2.63
C GLY A 187 -10.16 0.02 3.24
N ASN A 188 -10.00 1.12 3.97
CA ASN A 188 -8.77 1.48 4.67
C ASN A 188 -8.53 0.61 5.93
N ARG A 189 -9.54 -0.15 6.35
CA ARG A 189 -9.48 -1.11 7.45
C ARG A 189 -9.65 -2.58 6.98
N GLY A 190 -9.51 -2.82 5.67
CA GLY A 190 -9.45 -4.16 5.09
C GLY A 190 -10.79 -4.82 4.79
N LEU A 191 -11.91 -4.12 4.91
CA LEU A 191 -13.27 -4.66 4.76
C LEU A 191 -14.01 -4.19 3.50
N CYS A 192 -13.28 -3.69 2.48
CA CYS A 192 -13.84 -3.19 1.25
C CYS A 192 -14.85 -4.15 0.61
N ALA A 193 -16.10 -3.70 0.41
CA ALA A 193 -17.15 -4.44 -0.28
C ALA A 193 -17.06 -4.36 -1.82
N GLN A 194 -16.03 -3.69 -2.36
CA GLN A 194 -15.82 -3.46 -3.79
C GLN A 194 -16.99 -2.75 -4.49
N PRO A 195 -17.55 -1.64 -3.96
CA PRO A 195 -18.68 -0.94 -4.59
C PRO A 195 -18.35 -0.45 -6.00
N CYS A 196 -17.08 -0.17 -6.33
CA CYS A 196 -16.65 0.20 -7.67
C CYS A 196 -16.87 -0.90 -8.74
N ARG A 197 -17.22 -2.13 -8.33
CA ARG A 197 -17.53 -3.24 -9.26
C ARG A 197 -19.03 -3.37 -9.54
N LEU A 198 -19.85 -2.60 -8.83
CA LEU A 198 -21.27 -2.52 -9.09
C LEU A 198 -21.57 -1.64 -10.31
N PRO A 199 -22.74 -1.77 -10.93
CA PRO A 199 -23.16 -0.88 -11.99
C PRO A 199 -23.23 0.58 -11.53
N PHE A 200 -22.47 1.44 -12.21
CA PHE A 200 -22.55 2.90 -12.17
C PHE A 200 -22.57 3.40 -13.61
N ALA A 201 -23.68 3.98 -14.02
CA ALA A 201 -23.85 4.49 -15.37
C ALA A 201 -23.18 5.84 -15.56
N CYS A 202 -22.51 6.02 -16.71
CA CYS A 202 -21.98 7.28 -17.19
C CYS A 202 -22.01 7.30 -18.73
N GLY A 203 -22.92 8.07 -19.33
CA GLY A 203 -23.17 7.97 -20.78
C GLY A 203 -23.48 6.54 -21.20
N ASP A 204 -22.70 6.01 -22.12
CA ASP A 204 -22.84 4.63 -22.63
C ASP A 204 -22.13 3.57 -21.79
N MET A 205 -21.50 3.94 -20.68
CA MET A 205 -20.79 3.01 -19.79
C MET A 205 -21.69 2.59 -18.61
N ASP A 206 -21.98 1.30 -18.48
CA ASP A 206 -22.77 0.76 -17.34
C ASP A 206 -21.95 0.49 -16.09
N HIS A 207 -20.65 0.30 -16.22
CA HIS A 207 -19.72 0.02 -15.11
C HIS A 207 -18.55 1.03 -15.09
N ALA A 208 -18.90 2.32 -15.03
CA ALA A 208 -17.97 3.44 -15.14
C ALA A 208 -16.90 3.51 -14.02
N LEU A 209 -16.96 2.65 -13.01
CA LEU A 209 -15.97 2.55 -11.92
C LEU A 209 -15.18 1.22 -11.94
N SER A 210 -15.44 0.31 -12.89
CA SER A 210 -14.78 -0.99 -12.92
C SER A 210 -13.62 -0.99 -13.91
N LEU A 211 -12.38 -1.08 -13.38
CA LEU A 211 -11.18 -1.22 -14.20
C LEU A 211 -10.86 -2.70 -14.48
N LYS A 212 -10.21 -2.97 -15.62
CA LYS A 212 -9.53 -4.24 -15.92
C LYS A 212 -8.47 -4.54 -14.86
N ASP A 213 -8.01 -5.78 -14.81
CA ASP A 213 -6.84 -6.13 -14.01
C ASP A 213 -5.58 -5.57 -14.67
N MET A 214 -4.59 -5.21 -13.86
CA MET A 214 -3.31 -4.71 -14.35
C MET A 214 -2.38 -5.86 -14.72
N SER A 215 -1.58 -5.71 -15.78
CA SER A 215 -0.41 -6.54 -16.01
C SER A 215 0.71 -5.73 -16.64
N LEU A 216 1.85 -5.65 -15.95
CA LEU A 216 3.10 -5.05 -16.42
C LEU A 216 4.12 -6.12 -16.81
N ILE A 217 3.73 -7.39 -16.90
CA ILE A 217 4.61 -8.50 -17.31
C ILE A 217 5.29 -8.22 -18.66
N PRO A 218 4.61 -7.64 -19.68
CA PRO A 218 5.27 -7.27 -20.92
C PRO A 218 6.31 -6.15 -20.80
N HIS A 219 6.37 -5.46 -19.65
CA HIS A 219 7.25 -4.32 -19.42
C HIS A 219 8.39 -4.63 -18.43
N MET A 220 8.70 -5.92 -18.16
CA MET A 220 9.70 -6.32 -17.15
C MET A 220 11.08 -5.72 -17.41
N ALA A 221 11.54 -5.67 -18.66
CA ALA A 221 12.82 -5.05 -19.01
C ALA A 221 12.85 -3.55 -18.64
N ARG A 222 11.76 -2.82 -18.92
CA ARG A 222 11.64 -1.38 -18.58
C ARG A 222 11.64 -1.18 -17.05
N LEU A 223 10.99 -2.06 -16.29
CA LEU A 223 11.00 -2.00 -14.82
C LEU A 223 12.41 -2.27 -14.26
N GLN A 224 13.16 -3.19 -14.85
CA GLN A 224 14.57 -3.42 -14.50
C GLN A 224 15.46 -2.22 -14.85
N GLU A 225 15.25 -1.59 -16.01
CA GLU A 225 15.97 -0.37 -16.43
C GLU A 225 15.71 0.82 -15.49
N ILE A 226 14.50 0.98 -15.00
CA ILE A 226 14.18 1.97 -13.96
C ILE A 226 14.94 1.69 -12.65
N GLY A 227 15.26 0.43 -12.37
CA GLY A 227 15.86 0.00 -11.11
C GLY A 227 14.80 -0.27 -10.04
N ILE A 228 13.68 -0.91 -10.42
CA ILE A 228 12.68 -1.39 -9.47
C ILE A 228 13.27 -2.58 -8.70
N ASP A 229 13.16 -2.54 -7.37
CA ASP A 229 13.76 -3.53 -6.46
C ASP A 229 12.83 -4.73 -6.23
N SER A 230 11.50 -4.53 -6.25
CA SER A 230 10.53 -5.59 -5.98
C SER A 230 9.29 -5.51 -6.87
N LEU A 231 8.89 -6.65 -7.42
CA LEU A 231 7.75 -6.85 -8.33
C LEU A 231 6.62 -7.52 -7.56
N LYS A 232 5.62 -6.74 -7.18
CA LYS A 232 4.52 -7.21 -6.32
C LYS A 232 3.33 -7.71 -7.13
N ILE A 233 2.88 -8.92 -6.79
CA ILE A 233 1.66 -9.51 -7.35
C ILE A 233 0.50 -9.25 -6.40
N GLU A 234 -0.60 -8.63 -6.85
CA GLU A 234 -1.85 -8.50 -6.08
C GLU A 234 -2.64 -9.79 -6.15
N GLY A 235 -3.12 -10.31 -5.01
CA GLY A 235 -3.92 -11.53 -5.09
C GLY A 235 -4.12 -12.35 -3.83
N ARG A 236 -4.06 -11.82 -2.60
CA ARG A 236 -4.26 -12.58 -1.34
C ARG A 236 -5.63 -13.29 -1.23
N MET A 237 -6.62 -12.86 -2.00
CA MET A 237 -7.93 -13.51 -2.08
C MET A 237 -8.05 -14.44 -3.30
N LYS A 238 -6.93 -14.79 -3.94
CA LYS A 238 -6.90 -15.64 -5.14
C LYS A 238 -6.51 -17.07 -4.80
N ARG A 239 -6.83 -17.97 -5.73
CA ARG A 239 -6.51 -19.40 -5.61
C ARG A 239 -5.00 -19.63 -5.77
N PRO A 240 -4.46 -20.76 -5.25
CA PRO A 240 -3.04 -21.12 -5.40
C PRO A 240 -2.56 -21.16 -6.86
N GLU A 241 -3.41 -21.62 -7.78
CA GLU A 241 -3.10 -21.70 -9.22
C GLU A 241 -2.83 -20.32 -9.82
N TYR A 242 -3.57 -19.29 -9.38
CA TYR A 242 -3.32 -17.91 -9.80
C TYR A 242 -1.95 -17.43 -9.30
N VAL A 243 -1.60 -17.74 -8.05
CA VAL A 243 -0.32 -17.34 -7.47
C VAL A 243 0.82 -18.02 -8.23
N ALA A 244 0.71 -19.34 -8.45
CA ALA A 244 1.71 -20.09 -9.22
C ALA A 244 1.87 -19.55 -10.64
N ALA A 245 0.77 -19.29 -11.33
CA ALA A 245 0.77 -18.73 -12.69
C ALA A 245 1.47 -17.36 -12.75
N ALA A 246 1.09 -16.45 -11.85
CA ALA A 246 1.61 -15.08 -11.85
C ALA A 246 3.12 -15.02 -11.48
N VAL A 247 3.55 -15.79 -10.47
CA VAL A 247 4.97 -15.88 -10.09
C VAL A 247 5.80 -16.47 -11.22
N THR A 248 5.32 -17.56 -11.84
CA THR A 248 6.01 -18.19 -12.98
C THR A 248 6.12 -17.22 -14.15
N ALA A 249 5.03 -16.52 -14.49
CA ALA A 249 5.02 -15.54 -15.57
C ALA A 249 5.99 -14.37 -15.33
N CYS A 250 6.05 -13.85 -14.08
CA CYS A 250 7.04 -12.81 -13.71
C CYS A 250 8.48 -13.32 -13.85
N ARG A 251 8.76 -14.55 -13.35
CA ARG A 251 10.08 -15.16 -13.44
C ARG A 251 10.50 -15.37 -14.89
N ASP A 252 9.61 -15.95 -15.71
CA ASP A 252 9.90 -16.22 -17.12
C ASP A 252 10.17 -14.94 -17.90
N ALA A 253 9.37 -13.87 -17.64
CA ALA A 253 9.60 -12.56 -18.25
C ALA A 253 10.94 -11.93 -17.84
N LEU A 254 11.35 -12.06 -16.56
CA LEU A 254 12.64 -11.56 -16.08
C LEU A 254 13.83 -12.33 -16.67
N GLU A 255 13.66 -13.60 -16.98
CA GLU A 255 14.67 -14.46 -17.58
C GLU A 255 14.62 -14.43 -19.13
N GLY A 256 13.79 -13.58 -19.73
CA GLY A 256 13.63 -13.46 -21.17
C GLY A 256 12.96 -14.67 -21.84
N ARG A 257 12.28 -15.51 -21.08
CA ARG A 257 11.50 -16.64 -21.61
C ARG A 257 10.10 -16.17 -22.05
N PRO A 258 9.52 -16.82 -23.06
CA PRO A 258 8.18 -16.48 -23.53
C PRO A 258 7.14 -16.75 -22.44
N VAL A 259 6.19 -15.83 -22.26
CA VAL A 259 5.08 -15.93 -21.31
C VAL A 259 3.76 -16.13 -22.09
N ASP A 260 3.00 -17.17 -21.72
CA ASP A 260 1.66 -17.39 -22.24
C ASP A 260 0.65 -16.43 -21.55
N MET A 261 0.51 -15.23 -22.12
CA MET A 261 -0.37 -14.19 -21.60
C MET A 261 -1.85 -14.56 -21.73
N GLU A 262 -2.25 -15.41 -22.68
CA GLU A 262 -3.65 -15.86 -22.84
C GLU A 262 -4.02 -16.88 -21.77
N ALA A 263 -3.14 -17.83 -21.44
CA ALA A 263 -3.34 -18.72 -20.31
C ALA A 263 -3.40 -17.94 -18.99
N LEU A 264 -2.53 -16.96 -18.79
CA LEU A 264 -2.52 -16.11 -17.59
C LEU A 264 -3.81 -15.29 -17.46
N LYS A 265 -4.31 -14.71 -18.56
CA LYS A 265 -5.60 -14.02 -18.64
C LYS A 265 -6.76 -14.96 -18.27
N SER A 266 -6.72 -16.20 -18.74
CA SER A 266 -7.75 -17.20 -18.50
C SER A 266 -7.82 -17.62 -17.03
N VAL A 267 -6.71 -17.65 -16.27
CA VAL A 267 -6.73 -17.98 -14.84
C VAL A 267 -7.58 -17.00 -14.05
N PHE A 268 -7.40 -15.72 -14.30
CA PHE A 268 -8.22 -14.67 -13.73
C PHE A 268 -7.97 -13.33 -14.40
N SER A 269 -9.01 -12.79 -15.05
CA SER A 269 -9.01 -11.39 -15.49
C SER A 269 -10.42 -10.82 -15.51
N ARG A 270 -10.53 -9.48 -15.69
CA ARG A 270 -11.78 -8.75 -15.97
C ARG A 270 -11.67 -8.18 -17.37
N SER A 271 -12.19 -8.89 -18.37
CA SER A 271 -12.09 -8.52 -19.79
C SER A 271 -10.63 -8.29 -20.24
N GLY A 272 -9.68 -9.06 -19.67
CA GLY A 272 -8.25 -8.91 -19.95
C GLY A 272 -7.50 -7.97 -19.01
N PHE A 273 -6.35 -7.48 -19.50
CA PHE A 273 -5.41 -6.65 -18.73
C PHE A 273 -5.31 -5.22 -19.24
N THR A 274 -4.79 -4.35 -18.38
CA THR A 274 -4.42 -2.97 -18.73
C THR A 274 -3.05 -2.62 -18.12
N ASP A 275 -2.30 -1.81 -18.83
CA ASP A 275 -1.05 -1.14 -18.42
C ASP A 275 -1.16 0.39 -18.49
N GLY A 276 -2.39 0.90 -18.69
CA GLY A 276 -2.65 2.28 -19.06
C GLY A 276 -2.15 3.34 -18.07
N TYR A 277 -1.95 3.02 -16.81
CA TYR A 277 -1.29 3.94 -15.88
C TYR A 277 0.22 4.00 -16.15
N PHE A 278 0.89 2.85 -16.20
CA PHE A 278 2.32 2.76 -16.42
C PHE A 278 2.75 3.41 -17.75
N THR A 279 2.03 3.12 -18.82
CA THR A 279 2.30 3.67 -20.16
C THR A 279 1.80 5.10 -20.39
N GLY A 280 1.04 5.65 -19.44
CA GLY A 280 0.39 6.96 -19.58
C GLY A 280 -0.87 6.96 -20.46
N HIS A 281 -1.23 5.83 -21.07
CA HIS A 281 -2.39 5.70 -21.99
C HIS A 281 -3.70 5.48 -21.21
N ARG A 282 -4.10 6.51 -20.46
CA ARG A 282 -5.34 6.50 -19.66
C ARG A 282 -6.56 6.79 -20.54
N GLY A 283 -7.58 5.93 -20.46
CA GLY A 283 -8.78 6.11 -21.28
C GLY A 283 -9.83 5.01 -21.10
N PRO A 284 -10.83 4.95 -21.99
CA PRO A 284 -11.93 3.98 -21.95
C PRO A 284 -11.45 2.52 -21.99
N ALA A 285 -10.33 2.24 -22.67
CA ALA A 285 -9.76 0.89 -22.80
C ALA A 285 -9.35 0.26 -21.45
N MET A 286 -9.18 1.06 -20.40
CA MET A 286 -8.86 0.58 -19.05
C MET A 286 -10.06 -0.02 -18.29
N PHE A 287 -11.29 0.24 -18.73
CA PHE A 287 -12.49 -0.27 -18.06
C PHE A 287 -12.82 -1.70 -18.51
N GLY A 288 -13.34 -2.50 -17.57
CA GLY A 288 -13.73 -3.88 -17.83
C GLY A 288 -14.44 -4.52 -16.64
N ILE A 289 -15.19 -5.55 -16.92
CA ILE A 289 -15.93 -6.36 -15.94
C ILE A 289 -15.55 -7.83 -16.10
N ARG A 290 -15.88 -8.65 -15.14
CA ARG A 290 -15.72 -10.11 -15.25
C ARG A 290 -17.00 -10.72 -15.75
N GLU A 291 -16.94 -11.40 -16.89
CA GLU A 291 -18.06 -12.03 -17.55
C GLU A 291 -18.14 -13.55 -17.24
N LYS A 292 -19.20 -14.21 -17.67
CA LYS A 292 -19.36 -15.65 -17.46
C LYS A 292 -18.32 -16.47 -18.23
N GLU A 293 -17.93 -15.97 -19.39
CA GLU A 293 -16.92 -16.55 -20.29
C GLU A 293 -15.54 -16.57 -19.62
N ASP A 294 -15.17 -15.52 -18.88
CA ASP A 294 -13.93 -15.45 -18.09
C ASP A 294 -13.90 -16.55 -17.01
N VAL A 295 -15.05 -16.85 -16.39
CA VAL A 295 -15.16 -17.90 -15.37
C VAL A 295 -15.02 -19.30 -15.98
N GLN A 296 -15.59 -19.53 -17.16
CA GLN A 296 -15.50 -20.80 -17.87
C GLN A 296 -14.09 -21.06 -18.40
N ALA A 297 -13.42 -20.01 -18.92
CA ALA A 297 -12.04 -20.09 -19.39
C ALA A 297 -11.08 -20.53 -18.25
N ALA A 298 -11.29 -20.04 -17.03
CA ALA A 298 -10.47 -20.40 -15.88
C ALA A 298 -10.49 -21.94 -15.65
N GLY A 299 -11.64 -22.59 -15.74
CA GLY A 299 -11.77 -24.04 -15.50
C GLY A 299 -10.88 -24.90 -16.41
N LYS A 300 -10.56 -24.42 -17.62
CA LYS A 300 -9.75 -25.16 -18.60
C LYS A 300 -8.24 -25.15 -18.29
N VAL A 301 -7.76 -24.13 -17.60
CA VAL A 301 -6.30 -23.92 -17.38
C VAL A 301 -5.86 -24.19 -15.93
N LEU A 302 -6.77 -24.30 -14.97
CA LEU A 302 -6.43 -24.47 -13.54
C LEU A 302 -5.55 -25.70 -13.30
N GLY A 303 -5.87 -26.87 -13.93
CA GLY A 303 -5.09 -28.09 -13.78
C GLY A 303 -3.65 -27.96 -14.26
N GLN A 304 -3.41 -27.19 -15.32
CA GLN A 304 -2.06 -26.91 -15.82
C GLN A 304 -1.23 -26.16 -14.78
N PHE A 305 -1.81 -25.13 -14.15
CA PHE A 305 -1.15 -24.32 -13.15
C PHE A 305 -1.03 -25.00 -11.79
N ALA A 306 -1.97 -25.88 -11.43
CA ALA A 306 -1.85 -26.73 -10.25
C ALA A 306 -0.58 -27.63 -10.32
N ASN A 307 -0.29 -28.19 -11.49
CA ASN A 307 0.89 -29.02 -11.70
C ASN A 307 2.22 -28.27 -11.49
N LEU A 308 2.26 -26.93 -11.56
CA LEU A 308 3.50 -26.17 -11.32
C LEU A 308 4.00 -26.31 -9.89
N TYR A 309 3.11 -26.45 -8.92
CA TYR A 309 3.48 -26.52 -7.50
C TYR A 309 3.19 -27.89 -6.84
N THR A 310 2.34 -28.72 -7.44
CA THR A 310 2.04 -30.04 -6.89
C THR A 310 3.02 -31.12 -7.35
N ASP A 311 3.63 -30.99 -8.54
CA ASP A 311 4.66 -31.93 -9.03
C ASP A 311 6.02 -31.59 -8.42
N PRO A 312 6.60 -32.46 -7.55
CA PRO A 312 7.90 -32.21 -6.92
C PRO A 312 9.06 -31.99 -7.92
N ARG A 313 8.93 -32.50 -9.15
CA ARG A 313 9.98 -32.37 -10.19
C ARG A 313 9.99 -30.96 -10.81
N ARG A 314 8.94 -30.18 -10.61
CA ARG A 314 8.78 -28.80 -11.13
C ARG A 314 9.07 -27.74 -10.09
N ARG A 315 9.33 -28.14 -8.84
CA ARG A 315 9.66 -27.19 -7.77
C ARG A 315 10.94 -26.42 -8.12
N ALA A 316 10.92 -25.13 -7.83
CA ALA A 316 12.09 -24.29 -7.97
C ALA A 316 13.15 -24.67 -6.92
N HIS A 317 14.43 -24.51 -7.29
CA HIS A 317 15.59 -24.70 -6.40
C HIS A 317 16.29 -23.34 -6.23
N PRO A 318 15.74 -22.39 -5.46
CA PRO A 318 16.22 -21.01 -5.41
C PRO A 318 17.51 -20.85 -4.59
N VAL A 319 17.82 -21.83 -3.70
CA VAL A 319 18.93 -21.72 -2.75
C VAL A 319 20.19 -22.36 -3.32
N PRO A 320 21.19 -21.58 -3.77
CA PRO A 320 22.49 -22.14 -4.18
C PRO A 320 23.27 -22.58 -2.95
N VAL A 321 23.93 -23.74 -3.07
CA VAL A 321 24.78 -24.27 -2.03
C VAL A 321 26.13 -24.68 -2.60
N TRP A 322 27.17 -24.54 -1.81
CA TRP A 322 28.51 -25.00 -2.04
C TRP A 322 28.76 -26.22 -1.14
N MET A 323 29.47 -27.21 -1.64
CA MET A 323 29.75 -28.43 -0.90
C MET A 323 31.25 -28.73 -0.88
N ASP A 324 31.78 -29.10 0.30
CA ASP A 324 33.14 -29.57 0.49
C ASP A 324 33.07 -31.02 0.94
N PHE A 325 33.58 -31.93 0.12
CA PHE A 325 33.63 -33.36 0.43
C PHE A 325 35.04 -33.83 0.63
N ALA A 326 35.32 -34.40 1.79
CA ALA A 326 36.59 -35.04 2.06
C ALA A 326 36.42 -36.55 2.32
N MET A 327 37.34 -37.36 1.73
CA MET A 327 37.44 -38.81 1.91
C MET A 327 38.85 -39.13 2.34
N LYS A 328 39.00 -39.62 3.57
CA LYS A 328 40.27 -40.07 4.15
C LYS A 328 40.09 -41.47 4.74
N ALA A 329 41.18 -42.21 4.96
CA ALA A 329 41.13 -43.58 5.54
C ALA A 329 40.32 -43.64 6.84
N GLY A 330 40.32 -42.57 7.65
CA GLY A 330 39.62 -42.50 8.92
C GLY A 330 38.12 -42.15 8.82
N GLY A 331 37.60 -41.78 7.65
CA GLY A 331 36.21 -41.37 7.49
C GLY A 331 35.96 -40.41 6.34
N CYS A 332 34.67 -40.11 6.11
CA CYS A 332 34.24 -39.12 5.14
C CYS A 332 33.60 -37.93 5.87
N SER A 333 33.73 -36.74 5.30
CA SER A 333 33.00 -35.55 5.76
C SER A 333 32.39 -34.82 4.57
N LEU A 334 31.23 -34.22 4.80
CA LEU A 334 30.56 -33.34 3.84
C LEU A 334 30.12 -32.10 4.58
N THR A 335 30.60 -30.92 4.15
CA THR A 335 30.16 -29.62 4.59
C THR A 335 29.34 -28.98 3.48
N VAL A 336 28.21 -28.36 3.85
CA VAL A 336 27.32 -27.62 2.92
C VAL A 336 27.17 -26.23 3.46
N THR A 337 27.40 -25.21 2.60
CA THR A 337 27.24 -23.77 2.92
C THR A 337 26.31 -23.12 1.93
N ASP A 338 25.66 -22.02 2.36
CA ASP A 338 24.86 -21.19 1.50
C ASP A 338 25.39 -19.74 1.42
N ARG A 339 24.76 -18.88 0.58
CA ARG A 339 25.15 -17.46 0.45
C ARG A 339 24.93 -16.62 1.71
N GLU A 340 24.09 -17.08 2.62
CA GLU A 340 23.74 -16.36 3.85
C GLU A 340 24.69 -16.70 5.01
N GLY A 341 25.66 -17.61 4.77
CA GLY A 341 26.66 -18.00 5.75
C GLY A 341 26.21 -19.12 6.69
N HIS A 342 25.13 -19.83 6.37
CA HIS A 342 24.76 -21.02 7.12
C HIS A 342 25.63 -22.17 6.68
N GLU A 343 26.10 -22.98 7.64
CA GLU A 343 26.94 -24.13 7.43
C GLU A 343 26.39 -25.36 8.16
N ALA A 344 26.37 -26.48 7.47
CA ALA A 344 26.03 -27.79 8.03
C ALA A 344 27.06 -28.82 7.64
N ALA A 345 27.65 -29.52 8.62
CA ALA A 345 28.62 -30.56 8.41
C ALA A 345 28.09 -31.92 8.90
N VAL A 346 28.37 -32.95 8.15
CA VAL A 346 28.05 -34.36 8.50
C VAL A 346 29.25 -35.25 8.27
N SER A 347 29.39 -36.27 9.12
CA SER A 347 30.42 -37.32 8.99
C SER A 347 29.81 -38.60 8.43
N GLY A 348 30.57 -39.31 7.67
CA GLY A 348 30.23 -40.64 7.14
C GLY A 348 31.26 -41.70 7.54
N ASP A 349 30.87 -42.95 7.37
CA ASP A 349 31.71 -44.08 7.71
C ASP A 349 33.05 -44.07 6.95
N ALA A 350 34.04 -44.77 7.48
CA ALA A 350 35.33 -44.94 6.84
C ALA A 350 35.18 -45.59 5.46
N PRO A 351 35.85 -45.05 4.42
CA PRO A 351 35.82 -45.64 3.09
C PRO A 351 36.55 -46.99 3.08
N GLN A 352 36.20 -47.81 2.14
CA GLN A 352 36.87 -49.11 1.93
C GLN A 352 38.03 -48.99 0.94
N ALA A 353 39.04 -49.87 1.02
CA ALA A 353 40.04 -49.99 -0.03
C ALA A 353 39.34 -50.37 -1.35
N ALA A 354 39.66 -49.68 -2.43
CA ALA A 354 39.07 -49.97 -3.74
C ALA A 354 39.55 -51.31 -4.29
N GLN A 355 38.62 -52.23 -4.53
CA GLN A 355 38.96 -53.52 -5.15
C GLN A 355 39.12 -53.40 -6.68
N ASN A 356 38.41 -52.55 -7.35
CA ASN A 356 38.43 -52.31 -8.81
C ASN A 356 38.75 -50.86 -9.19
N LYS A 357 37.83 -49.95 -8.93
CA LYS A 357 37.96 -48.53 -9.28
C LYS A 357 37.75 -47.65 -8.06
N PRO A 358 38.71 -46.80 -7.66
CA PRO A 358 38.54 -45.86 -6.56
C PRO A 358 37.45 -44.82 -6.89
N THR A 359 36.88 -44.21 -5.84
CA THR A 359 35.90 -43.14 -5.99
C THR A 359 36.59 -41.90 -6.49
N GLY A 360 36.26 -41.46 -7.70
CA GLY A 360 36.74 -40.22 -8.27
C GLY A 360 35.73 -39.09 -8.11
N GLU A 361 36.20 -37.86 -8.33
CA GLU A 361 35.41 -36.62 -8.18
C GLU A 361 34.11 -36.64 -9.00
N GLU A 362 34.15 -37.10 -10.25
CA GLU A 362 32.98 -37.18 -11.14
C GLU A 362 31.82 -38.00 -10.53
N ARG A 363 32.17 -39.12 -9.85
CA ARG A 363 31.19 -39.96 -9.14
C ARG A 363 30.62 -39.25 -7.92
N VAL A 364 31.45 -38.54 -7.16
CA VAL A 364 31.03 -37.73 -6.00
C VAL A 364 30.08 -36.61 -6.47
N ARG A 365 30.50 -35.85 -7.47
CA ARG A 365 29.69 -34.79 -8.07
C ARG A 365 28.34 -35.30 -8.58
N GLY A 366 28.34 -36.40 -9.31
CA GLY A 366 27.13 -37.03 -9.83
C GLY A 366 26.17 -37.57 -8.73
N ALA A 367 26.68 -37.87 -7.53
CA ALA A 367 25.84 -38.23 -6.38
C ALA A 367 25.33 -37.01 -5.60
N LEU A 368 26.20 -36.04 -5.32
CA LEU A 368 25.88 -34.87 -4.49
C LEU A 368 25.03 -33.83 -5.23
N ALA A 369 25.15 -33.73 -6.55
CA ALA A 369 24.32 -32.84 -7.37
C ALA A 369 22.83 -33.22 -7.45
N LYS A 370 22.46 -34.43 -6.99
CA LYS A 370 21.03 -34.87 -7.02
C LYS A 370 20.22 -34.27 -5.89
N THR A 371 20.02 -32.97 -5.91
CA THR A 371 19.27 -32.22 -4.88
C THR A 371 17.76 -32.19 -5.10
N GLY A 372 17.22 -32.92 -6.07
CA GLY A 372 15.81 -32.97 -6.40
C GLY A 372 14.89 -33.20 -5.19
N GLY A 373 13.77 -32.50 -5.14
CA GLY A 373 12.82 -32.50 -4.01
C GLY A 373 13.23 -31.62 -2.82
N THR A 374 14.35 -30.88 -2.92
CA THR A 374 14.81 -29.90 -1.94
C THR A 374 14.86 -28.49 -2.55
N PRO A 375 14.89 -27.39 -1.78
CA PRO A 375 15.05 -26.04 -2.34
C PRO A 375 16.48 -25.75 -2.84
N TYR A 376 17.40 -26.65 -2.65
CA TYR A 376 18.84 -26.45 -2.88
C TYR A 376 19.26 -26.78 -4.31
N ARG A 377 20.23 -26.01 -4.81
CA ARG A 377 20.93 -26.24 -6.07
C ARG A 377 22.44 -26.23 -5.81
N LEU A 378 23.12 -27.34 -6.18
CA LEU A 378 24.57 -27.37 -6.09
C LEU A 378 25.16 -26.34 -7.07
N GLU A 379 25.88 -25.37 -6.54
CA GLU A 379 26.61 -24.37 -7.33
C GLU A 379 28.00 -24.80 -7.63
N ASP A 380 28.74 -25.28 -6.59
CA ASP A 380 30.07 -25.83 -6.74
C ASP A 380 30.35 -26.90 -5.70
N LEU A 381 31.36 -27.75 -6.01
CA LEU A 381 31.79 -28.86 -5.16
C LEU A 381 33.30 -28.94 -5.18
N GLU A 382 33.90 -28.84 -4.01
CA GLU A 382 35.32 -29.19 -3.79
C GLU A 382 35.45 -30.60 -3.25
N CYS A 383 36.47 -31.34 -3.72
CA CYS A 383 36.71 -32.72 -3.32
C CYS A 383 38.17 -32.93 -2.89
N ALA A 384 38.37 -33.38 -1.64
CA ALA A 384 39.64 -33.83 -1.12
C ALA A 384 39.61 -35.39 -0.98
N LEU A 385 40.08 -36.07 -1.99
CA LEU A 385 39.98 -37.53 -2.09
C LEU A 385 41.35 -38.21 -1.88
N GLU A 386 41.46 -39.02 -0.82
CA GLU A 386 42.63 -39.86 -0.61
C GLU A 386 42.65 -41.02 -1.65
N PRO A 387 43.78 -41.24 -2.37
CA PRO A 387 43.84 -42.23 -3.42
C PRO A 387 43.63 -43.68 -2.92
N GLY A 388 43.06 -44.51 -3.78
CA GLY A 388 42.90 -45.94 -3.51
C GLY A 388 41.69 -46.30 -2.64
N LEU A 389 40.89 -45.32 -2.26
CA LEU A 389 39.68 -45.51 -1.44
C LEU A 389 38.38 -45.50 -2.27
N MET A 390 37.35 -46.16 -1.74
CA MET A 390 36.04 -46.26 -2.35
C MET A 390 34.94 -46.00 -1.33
N VAL A 391 34.00 -45.12 -1.69
CA VAL A 391 32.76 -44.84 -0.91
C VAL A 391 31.56 -45.37 -1.69
N PRO A 392 30.66 -46.14 -1.03
CA PRO A 392 29.40 -46.56 -1.64
C PRO A 392 28.51 -45.39 -2.03
N ALA A 393 27.81 -45.45 -3.16
CA ALA A 393 26.87 -44.40 -3.58
C ALA A 393 25.73 -44.19 -2.56
N ALA A 394 25.34 -45.24 -1.85
CA ALA A 394 24.37 -45.17 -0.77
C ALA A 394 24.81 -44.21 0.36
N GLN A 395 26.10 -44.27 0.74
CA GLN A 395 26.68 -43.39 1.77
C GLN A 395 26.74 -41.95 1.30
N LEU A 396 27.20 -41.66 0.07
CA LEU A 396 27.19 -40.31 -0.50
C LEU A 396 25.76 -39.70 -0.52
N ASN A 397 24.79 -40.51 -0.92
CA ASN A 397 23.40 -40.09 -0.93
C ASN A 397 22.84 -39.87 0.48
N ALA A 398 23.23 -40.65 1.48
CA ALA A 398 22.83 -40.46 2.87
C ALA A 398 23.45 -39.19 3.44
N MET A 399 24.76 -38.97 3.26
CA MET A 399 25.44 -37.75 3.71
C MET A 399 24.83 -36.49 3.08
N ARG A 400 24.57 -36.51 1.76
CA ARG A 400 23.87 -35.39 1.11
C ARG A 400 22.52 -35.07 1.77
N ARG A 401 21.68 -36.08 1.99
CA ARG A 401 20.37 -35.88 2.62
C ARG A 401 20.52 -35.32 4.03
N GLN A 402 21.39 -35.90 4.85
CA GLN A 402 21.63 -35.45 6.22
C GLN A 402 22.15 -34.01 6.26
N ALA A 403 23.09 -33.63 5.39
CA ALA A 403 23.66 -32.30 5.33
C ALA A 403 22.61 -31.26 4.90
N LEU A 404 21.81 -31.54 3.87
CA LEU A 404 20.74 -30.64 3.42
C LEU A 404 19.59 -30.54 4.44
N GLU A 405 19.25 -31.59 5.17
CA GLU A 405 18.30 -31.54 6.27
C GLU A 405 18.83 -30.73 7.46
N ALA A 406 20.15 -30.89 7.78
CA ALA A 406 20.78 -30.09 8.82
C ALA A 406 20.80 -28.60 8.43
N LEU A 407 21.16 -28.27 7.20
CA LEU A 407 21.09 -26.89 6.66
C LEU A 407 19.67 -26.33 6.73
N SER A 408 18.66 -27.14 6.36
CA SER A 408 17.25 -26.74 6.44
C SER A 408 16.81 -26.44 7.89
N ARG A 409 17.33 -27.18 8.88
CA ARG A 409 17.05 -26.89 10.30
C ARG A 409 17.65 -25.56 10.71
N ILE A 410 18.90 -25.28 10.34
CA ILE A 410 19.58 -24.02 10.64
C ILE A 410 18.83 -22.84 9.98
N ARG A 411 18.45 -22.97 8.70
CA ARG A 411 17.69 -21.94 7.99
C ARG A 411 16.30 -21.68 8.56
N ARG A 412 15.70 -22.70 9.18
CA ARG A 412 14.37 -22.59 9.80
C ARG A 412 14.38 -21.87 11.13
N GLU A 413 15.53 -21.78 11.80
CA GLU A 413 15.63 -21.09 13.09
C GLU A 413 15.20 -19.63 12.96
N PRO A 414 14.30 -19.15 13.84
CA PRO A 414 13.89 -17.76 13.83
C PRO A 414 15.08 -16.82 14.01
N ARG A 415 15.07 -15.71 13.29
CA ARG A 415 16.04 -14.61 13.44
C ARG A 415 15.31 -13.42 14.08
N PRO A 416 15.07 -13.41 15.39
CA PRO A 416 14.24 -12.41 16.01
C PRO A 416 14.84 -11.02 15.89
N VAL A 417 13.97 -10.05 15.63
CA VAL A 417 14.29 -8.63 15.69
C VAL A 417 13.98 -8.13 17.10
N PRO A 418 14.89 -7.42 17.78
CA PRO A 418 14.61 -6.89 19.11
C PRO A 418 13.36 -6.00 19.12
N PHE A 419 12.42 -6.30 20.02
CA PHE A 419 11.23 -5.50 20.28
C PHE A 419 11.23 -5.06 21.75
N HIS A 420 11.37 -3.77 21.98
CA HIS A 420 11.49 -3.18 23.31
C HIS A 420 10.15 -2.56 23.72
N LYS A 421 9.19 -3.40 24.18
CA LYS A 421 7.91 -2.90 24.66
C LYS A 421 8.15 -2.01 25.90
N GLY A 422 7.94 -0.71 25.72
CA GLY A 422 7.93 0.29 26.78
C GLY A 422 6.54 0.84 27.00
N GLU A 423 6.41 1.78 27.93
CA GLU A 423 5.16 2.55 28.08
C GLU A 423 4.89 3.35 26.79
N LEU A 424 3.59 3.44 26.42
CA LEU A 424 3.18 4.32 25.32
C LEU A 424 3.62 5.76 25.64
N PRO A 425 4.07 6.52 24.61
CA PRO A 425 4.48 7.90 24.81
C PRO A 425 3.39 8.69 25.53
N ALA A 426 3.76 9.45 26.54
CA ALA A 426 2.85 10.42 27.14
C ALA A 426 2.39 11.42 26.08
N SER A 427 1.09 11.70 26.08
CA SER A 427 0.53 12.65 25.14
C SER A 427 0.45 14.03 25.79
N HIS A 428 1.00 15.03 25.13
CA HIS A 428 0.71 16.41 25.48
C HIS A 428 -0.72 16.74 25.02
N THR A 429 -1.40 17.56 25.81
CA THR A 429 -2.77 17.99 25.47
C THR A 429 -2.74 19.48 25.22
N HIS A 430 -3.10 19.86 24.01
CA HIS A 430 -3.37 21.26 23.67
C HIS A 430 -4.65 21.71 24.45
N PRO A 431 -4.63 22.87 25.10
CA PRO A 431 -5.82 23.39 25.78
C PRO A 431 -6.90 23.75 24.74
N LEU A 432 -8.14 23.30 24.99
CA LEU A 432 -9.27 23.62 24.13
C LEU A 432 -9.56 25.11 24.16
N PRO A 433 -9.89 25.74 23.02
CA PRO A 433 -10.30 27.14 22.99
C PRO A 433 -11.67 27.32 23.64
N GLU A 434 -11.92 28.47 24.23
CA GLU A 434 -13.23 28.84 24.78
C GLU A 434 -14.30 28.85 23.68
N ILE A 435 -13.91 29.29 22.49
CA ILE A 435 -14.81 29.42 21.31
C ILE A 435 -14.23 28.55 20.18
N GLN A 436 -15.03 27.62 19.69
CA GLN A 436 -14.69 26.76 18.55
C GLN A 436 -14.63 27.59 17.26
N ALA A 437 -13.50 27.55 16.55
CA ALA A 437 -13.34 28.30 15.31
C ALA A 437 -14.08 27.64 14.13
N LEU A 438 -14.76 28.46 13.31
CA LEU A 438 -15.29 28.02 12.03
C LEU A 438 -14.27 28.32 10.93
N ARG A 439 -13.97 27.31 10.10
CA ARG A 439 -13.12 27.42 8.90
C ARG A 439 -13.98 27.24 7.66
N ILE A 440 -13.70 28.03 6.64
CA ILE A 440 -14.34 27.93 5.33
C ILE A 440 -13.34 27.26 4.39
N ASP A 441 -13.72 26.15 3.78
CA ASP A 441 -13.01 25.51 2.67
C ASP A 441 -13.87 25.64 1.40
N ALA A 442 -13.59 26.67 0.59
CA ALA A 442 -14.40 27.04 -0.55
C ALA A 442 -13.74 26.63 -1.89
N ALA A 443 -14.54 26.12 -2.81
CA ALA A 443 -14.06 25.70 -4.13
C ALA A 443 -13.58 26.88 -4.99
N TYR A 444 -14.15 28.08 -4.78
CA TYR A 444 -13.76 29.31 -5.45
C TYR A 444 -14.04 30.55 -4.59
N PRO A 445 -13.29 31.64 -4.79
CA PRO A 445 -13.38 32.86 -3.94
C PRO A 445 -14.78 33.46 -3.83
N GLY A 446 -15.60 33.38 -4.90
CA GLY A 446 -16.94 33.93 -4.95
C GLY A 446 -17.95 33.29 -3.99
N GLN A 447 -17.63 32.15 -3.34
CA GLN A 447 -18.47 31.55 -2.31
C GLN A 447 -18.35 32.23 -0.93
N VAL A 448 -17.34 33.09 -0.75
CA VAL A 448 -17.06 33.73 0.54
C VAL A 448 -17.56 35.16 0.51
N THR A 449 -18.46 35.55 1.43
CA THR A 449 -18.89 36.92 1.61
C THR A 449 -18.01 37.69 2.60
N ARG A 450 -18.06 39.03 2.60
CA ARG A 450 -17.33 39.83 3.61
C ARG A 450 -17.77 39.49 5.04
N ALA A 451 -19.07 39.21 5.25
CA ALA A 451 -19.59 38.81 6.55
C ALA A 451 -18.96 37.50 7.02
N MET A 452 -18.92 36.47 6.16
CA MET A 452 -18.28 35.19 6.46
C MET A 452 -16.76 35.35 6.71
N ALA A 453 -16.07 36.15 5.88
CA ALA A 453 -14.62 36.36 6.01
C ALA A 453 -14.22 37.01 7.34
N ARG A 454 -15.06 37.94 7.82
CA ARG A 454 -14.85 38.61 9.11
C ARG A 454 -14.91 37.63 10.28
N GLU A 455 -15.89 36.73 10.27
CA GLU A 455 -16.19 35.81 11.38
C GLU A 455 -15.42 34.51 11.31
N ALA A 456 -14.98 34.08 10.12
CA ALA A 456 -14.19 32.84 9.94
C ALA A 456 -12.82 32.94 10.63
N GLY A 457 -12.40 31.84 11.26
CA GLY A 457 -11.05 31.72 11.80
C GLY A 457 -10.00 31.44 10.72
N MET A 458 -10.41 30.82 9.60
CA MET A 458 -9.55 30.54 8.44
C MET A 458 -10.41 30.41 7.18
N ILE A 459 -9.86 30.86 6.04
CA ILE A 459 -10.48 30.77 4.71
C ILE A 459 -9.54 29.99 3.81
N ILE A 460 -9.92 28.77 3.49
CA ILE A 460 -9.15 27.83 2.69
C ILE A 460 -9.65 27.89 1.24
N LEU A 461 -8.74 28.14 0.30
CA LEU A 461 -9.04 28.20 -1.13
C LEU A 461 -8.05 27.35 -1.91
N PRO A 462 -8.42 26.77 -3.06
CA PRO A 462 -7.46 26.12 -3.96
C PRO A 462 -6.29 27.07 -4.23
N GLY A 463 -5.06 26.61 -4.04
CA GLY A 463 -3.87 27.45 -4.10
C GLY A 463 -3.78 28.29 -5.38
N GLN A 464 -4.26 27.75 -6.53
CA GLN A 464 -4.27 28.48 -7.78
C GLN A 464 -5.35 29.54 -7.86
N ALA A 465 -6.54 29.25 -7.28
CA ALA A 465 -7.59 30.26 -7.21
C ALA A 465 -7.10 31.44 -6.37
N LEU A 466 -6.40 31.15 -5.27
CA LEU A 466 -5.82 32.17 -4.41
C LEU A 466 -4.68 32.93 -5.10
N ALA A 467 -3.74 32.22 -5.74
CA ALA A 467 -2.65 32.84 -6.49
C ALA A 467 -3.11 33.67 -7.71
N GLY A 468 -4.29 33.37 -8.26
CA GLY A 468 -4.92 34.10 -9.36
C GLY A 468 -5.91 35.19 -8.92
N LEU A 469 -6.07 35.41 -7.61
CA LEU A 469 -7.04 36.38 -7.10
C LEU A 469 -6.59 37.79 -7.44
N ASP A 470 -7.56 38.61 -7.94
CA ASP A 470 -7.31 40.03 -8.26
C ASP A 470 -6.81 40.78 -7.04
N SER A 471 -5.83 41.66 -7.23
CA SER A 471 -5.22 42.43 -6.13
C SER A 471 -6.20 43.37 -5.41
N SER A 472 -7.30 43.75 -6.05
CA SER A 472 -8.37 44.56 -5.48
C SER A 472 -9.44 43.75 -4.75
N HIS A 473 -9.36 42.40 -4.77
CA HIS A 473 -10.39 41.57 -4.16
C HIS A 473 -10.39 41.71 -2.65
N PHE A 474 -11.57 41.85 -2.05
CA PHE A 474 -11.73 42.12 -0.61
C PHE A 474 -11.11 41.04 0.31
N LEU A 475 -10.92 39.81 -0.14
CA LEU A 475 -10.28 38.75 0.68
C LEU A 475 -8.87 39.12 1.09
N TRP A 476 -8.18 40.01 0.39
CA TRP A 476 -6.85 40.47 0.79
C TRP A 476 -6.86 41.32 2.09
N GLU A 477 -8.03 41.86 2.46
CA GLU A 477 -8.22 42.51 3.78
C GLU A 477 -8.12 41.51 4.95
N TYR A 478 -8.27 40.22 4.66
CA TYR A 478 -8.23 39.11 5.62
C TYR A 478 -7.04 38.17 5.35
N LYS A 479 -5.94 38.68 4.84
CA LYS A 479 -4.78 37.94 4.37
C LYS A 479 -4.25 36.94 5.40
N ASP A 480 -4.21 37.33 6.67
CA ASP A 480 -3.72 36.48 7.77
C ASP A 480 -4.60 35.26 8.04
N LYS A 481 -5.82 35.23 7.50
CA LYS A 481 -6.74 34.09 7.56
C LYS A 481 -6.73 33.23 6.29
N LEU A 482 -6.07 33.69 5.22
CA LEU A 482 -6.06 32.97 3.95
C LEU A 482 -5.11 31.76 4.02
N CYS A 483 -5.63 30.61 3.64
CA CYS A 483 -4.91 29.36 3.55
C CYS A 483 -5.03 28.76 2.13
N ALA A 484 -3.93 28.41 1.52
CA ALA A 484 -3.93 27.78 0.21
C ALA A 484 -4.06 26.26 0.37
N SER A 485 -5.07 25.62 -0.20
CA SER A 485 -5.10 24.18 -0.27
C SER A 485 -4.27 23.68 -1.45
N PHE A 486 -3.32 22.78 -1.18
CA PHE A 486 -2.57 22.08 -2.21
C PHE A 486 -3.39 20.90 -2.77
N PRO A 487 -3.17 20.53 -4.04
CA PRO A 487 -3.90 19.40 -4.63
C PRO A 487 -3.71 18.12 -3.81
N ARG A 488 -4.79 17.36 -3.68
CA ARG A 488 -4.79 16.08 -2.98
C ARG A 488 -3.84 15.05 -3.60
N MET A 489 -3.62 15.12 -4.92
CA MET A 489 -2.62 14.34 -5.65
C MET A 489 -1.78 15.30 -6.49
N ILE A 490 -0.47 15.22 -6.34
CA ILE A 490 0.51 16.07 -7.01
C ILE A 490 1.33 15.21 -7.94
N TRP A 491 1.00 15.22 -9.23
CA TRP A 491 1.72 14.46 -10.24
C TRP A 491 2.90 15.26 -10.84
N GLU A 492 2.82 16.58 -10.79
CA GLU A 492 3.83 17.52 -11.30
C GLU A 492 4.31 18.44 -10.16
N GLU A 493 5.38 18.04 -9.46
CA GLU A 493 5.90 18.78 -8.31
C GLU A 493 6.35 20.20 -8.68
N LYS A 494 6.97 20.38 -9.85
CA LYS A 494 7.43 21.69 -10.33
C LYS A 494 6.32 22.73 -10.42
N GLU A 495 5.09 22.30 -10.76
CA GLU A 495 3.95 23.22 -10.78
C GLU A 495 3.59 23.71 -9.37
N ILE A 496 3.74 22.83 -8.37
CA ILE A 496 3.46 23.19 -6.98
C ILE A 496 4.57 24.07 -6.42
N ASP A 497 5.83 23.85 -6.77
CA ASP A 497 6.95 24.74 -6.37
C ASP A 497 6.75 26.15 -6.93
N LEU A 498 6.37 26.29 -8.20
CA LEU A 498 6.06 27.59 -8.81
C LEU A 498 4.85 28.25 -8.14
N LEU A 499 3.81 27.48 -7.85
CA LEU A 499 2.63 27.96 -7.14
C LEU A 499 2.98 28.45 -5.74
N ALA A 500 3.79 27.66 -5.00
CA ALA A 500 4.23 28.00 -3.65
C ALA A 500 5.04 29.30 -3.64
N GLY A 501 5.98 29.47 -4.59
CA GLY A 501 6.74 30.71 -4.75
C GLY A 501 5.82 31.92 -4.92
N LYS A 502 4.83 31.83 -5.85
CA LYS A 502 3.88 32.91 -6.09
C LYS A 502 3.00 33.24 -4.85
N LEU A 503 2.54 32.21 -4.14
CA LEU A 503 1.77 32.40 -2.90
C LEU A 503 2.61 33.10 -1.82
N ARG A 504 3.90 32.75 -1.70
CA ARG A 504 4.82 33.41 -0.76
C ARG A 504 5.06 34.87 -1.12
N GLU A 505 5.28 35.19 -2.40
CA GLU A 505 5.40 36.58 -2.87
C GLU A 505 4.15 37.40 -2.58
N GLN A 506 2.97 36.80 -2.66
CA GLN A 506 1.71 37.42 -2.25
C GLN A 506 1.55 37.52 -0.74
N GLY A 507 2.46 36.90 0.04
CA GLY A 507 2.51 36.88 1.50
C GLY A 507 1.49 35.94 2.14
N ILE A 508 1.07 34.89 1.45
CA ILE A 508 0.34 33.77 2.04
C ILE A 508 1.29 32.95 2.89
N CYS A 509 0.89 32.68 4.13
CA CYS A 509 1.71 31.94 5.10
C CYS A 509 1.15 30.53 5.39
N HIS A 510 -0.11 30.27 5.12
CA HIS A 510 -0.82 29.02 5.49
C HIS A 510 -1.07 28.14 4.28
N VAL A 511 -0.79 26.83 4.44
CA VAL A 511 -1.09 25.79 3.45
C VAL A 511 -1.79 24.61 4.10
N GLN A 512 -2.91 24.17 3.53
CA GLN A 512 -3.56 22.91 3.87
C GLN A 512 -3.04 21.80 2.95
N ALA A 513 -2.64 20.67 3.55
CA ALA A 513 -2.08 19.53 2.85
C ALA A 513 -2.81 18.22 3.22
N GLY A 514 -3.18 17.45 2.21
CA GLY A 514 -3.90 16.18 2.35
C GLY A 514 -3.06 14.94 1.98
N ASN A 515 -1.75 15.08 1.76
CA ASN A 515 -0.83 13.97 1.49
C ASN A 515 0.60 14.30 1.93
N LEU A 516 1.44 13.28 2.08
CA LEU A 516 2.82 13.43 2.58
C LEU A 516 3.71 14.30 1.68
N GLY A 517 3.53 14.21 0.36
CA GLY A 517 4.28 15.03 -0.58
C GLY A 517 3.93 16.50 -0.46
N ALA A 518 2.63 16.83 -0.32
CA ALA A 518 2.16 18.20 -0.10
C ALA A 518 2.68 18.78 1.23
N LEU A 519 2.69 17.99 2.31
CA LEU A 519 3.27 18.40 3.60
C LEU A 519 4.75 18.77 3.45
N ARG A 520 5.53 17.91 2.77
CA ARG A 520 6.94 18.16 2.57
C ARG A 520 7.20 19.43 1.74
N LEU A 521 6.56 19.54 0.56
CA LEU A 521 6.72 20.70 -0.33
C LEU A 521 6.36 22.00 0.38
N ALA A 522 5.25 22.03 1.13
CA ALA A 522 4.85 23.20 1.89
C ALA A 522 5.83 23.52 3.03
N ARG A 523 6.34 22.51 3.74
CA ARG A 523 7.37 22.66 4.79
C ARG A 523 8.65 23.24 4.23
N GLU A 524 9.17 22.73 3.13
CA GLU A 524 10.39 23.20 2.47
C GLU A 524 10.29 24.64 2.01
N GLN A 525 9.09 25.10 1.65
CA GLN A 525 8.81 26.49 1.28
C GLN A 525 8.52 27.40 2.51
N GLY A 526 8.55 26.87 3.73
CA GLY A 526 8.39 27.62 4.98
C GLY A 526 6.94 28.08 5.26
N PHE A 527 5.93 27.33 4.80
CA PHE A 527 4.54 27.54 5.16
C PHE A 527 4.18 26.97 6.54
N LEU A 528 3.18 27.56 7.18
CA LEU A 528 2.46 26.97 8.30
C LEU A 528 1.53 25.88 7.77
N LEU A 529 1.68 24.66 8.28
CA LEU A 529 1.03 23.46 7.73
C LEU A 529 -0.26 23.16 8.46
N HIS A 530 -1.34 22.94 7.71
CA HIS A 530 -2.63 22.51 8.21
C HIS A 530 -2.97 21.13 7.64
N GLY A 531 -3.15 20.13 8.53
CA GLY A 531 -3.44 18.76 8.13
C GLY A 531 -4.89 18.57 7.73
N ASP A 532 -5.11 18.11 6.48
CA ASP A 532 -6.45 17.80 5.98
C ASP A 532 -6.93 16.40 6.43
N ALA A 533 -8.26 16.18 6.40
CA ALA A 533 -8.92 14.91 6.72
C ALA A 533 -8.38 13.70 5.92
N PHE A 534 -7.79 13.94 4.75
CA PHE A 534 -7.19 12.93 3.88
C PHE A 534 -5.88 12.33 4.41
N LEU A 535 -5.30 12.89 5.46
CA LEU A 535 -4.17 12.29 6.19
C LEU A 535 -4.61 11.14 7.10
N ASN A 536 -5.91 10.87 7.16
CA ASN A 536 -6.51 9.69 7.79
C ASN A 536 -6.21 9.53 9.29
N VAL A 537 -6.31 10.61 10.05
CA VAL A 537 -6.08 10.61 11.51
C VAL A 537 -7.19 9.86 12.24
N LEU A 538 -6.84 8.74 12.92
CA LEU A 538 -7.74 7.91 13.73
C LEU A 538 -7.19 7.57 15.13
N ASN A 539 -5.99 8.04 15.50
CA ASN A 539 -5.38 7.81 16.81
C ASN A 539 -4.46 8.98 17.18
N ARG A 540 -4.18 9.11 18.49
CA ARG A 540 -3.30 10.17 19.02
C ARG A 540 -1.87 10.10 18.49
N HIS A 541 -1.40 8.90 18.15
CA HIS A 541 -0.03 8.71 17.66
C HIS A 541 0.13 9.22 16.23
N SER A 542 -0.93 9.15 15.41
CA SER A 542 -0.95 9.79 14.08
C SER A 542 -1.00 11.31 14.20
N ILE A 543 -1.72 11.86 15.20
CA ILE A 543 -1.69 13.30 15.49
C ILE A 543 -0.27 13.74 15.87
N GLN A 544 0.36 13.01 16.80
CA GLN A 544 1.73 13.30 17.24
C GLN A 544 2.71 13.24 16.06
N ALA A 545 2.64 12.19 15.23
CA ALA A 545 3.52 12.05 14.07
C ALA A 545 3.38 13.23 13.08
N LEU A 546 2.16 13.70 12.84
CA LEU A 546 1.93 14.87 11.99
C LEU A 546 2.44 16.17 12.62
N ALA A 547 2.27 16.35 13.94
CA ALA A 547 2.83 17.48 14.67
C ALA A 547 4.37 17.47 14.60
N ASP A 548 5.02 16.32 14.75
CA ASP A 548 6.46 16.14 14.62
C ASP A 548 6.96 16.45 13.20
N MET A 549 6.13 16.26 12.17
CA MET A 549 6.39 16.70 10.79
C MET A 549 6.20 18.19 10.57
N GLY A 550 5.71 18.94 11.58
CA GLY A 550 5.50 20.38 11.54
C GLY A 550 4.06 20.82 11.27
N ALA A 551 3.07 19.94 11.36
CA ALA A 551 1.67 20.33 11.25
C ALA A 551 1.26 21.19 12.46
N CYS A 552 0.71 22.38 12.20
CA CYS A 552 0.19 23.31 13.21
C CYS A 552 -1.16 22.87 13.77
N ASP A 553 -1.91 22.07 13.01
CA ASP A 553 -3.16 21.44 13.39
C ASP A 553 -3.47 20.26 12.47
N VAL A 554 -4.49 19.48 12.84
CA VAL A 554 -4.94 18.31 12.07
C VAL A 554 -6.46 18.25 12.00
N THR A 555 -6.99 17.75 10.87
CA THR A 555 -8.40 17.43 10.71
C THR A 555 -8.59 15.91 10.83
N ALA A 556 -9.56 15.47 11.64
CA ALA A 556 -9.89 14.06 11.79
C ALA A 556 -10.36 13.43 10.46
N SER A 557 -10.04 12.15 10.27
CA SER A 557 -10.47 11.39 9.08
C SER A 557 -11.98 11.40 8.91
N PHE A 558 -12.47 11.35 7.66
CA PHE A 558 -13.87 11.08 7.36
C PHE A 558 -14.39 9.73 7.90
N GLU A 559 -13.49 8.81 8.24
CA GLU A 559 -13.81 7.53 8.89
C GLU A 559 -13.80 7.60 10.42
N ALA A 560 -13.52 8.76 10.99
CA ALA A 560 -13.54 8.98 12.42
C ALA A 560 -14.98 9.03 12.98
N GLY A 561 -15.18 8.46 14.17
CA GLY A 561 -16.38 8.70 14.99
C GLY A 561 -16.19 9.90 15.93
N LEU A 562 -17.25 10.29 16.64
CA LEU A 562 -17.20 11.41 17.61
C LEU A 562 -16.16 11.21 18.72
N TRP A 563 -15.77 9.97 19.02
CA TRP A 563 -14.77 9.63 20.04
C TRP A 563 -13.39 10.28 19.79
N VAL A 564 -13.07 10.66 18.52
CA VAL A 564 -11.80 11.32 18.19
C VAL A 564 -11.64 12.66 18.91
N LYS A 565 -12.73 13.35 19.24
CA LYS A 565 -12.66 14.60 20.01
C LYS A 565 -12.01 14.44 21.39
N GLU A 566 -12.09 13.24 21.98
CA GLU A 566 -11.51 12.92 23.30
C GLU A 566 -10.02 12.56 23.23
N LEU A 567 -9.45 12.35 22.03
CA LEU A 567 -8.05 12.02 21.90
C LEU A 567 -7.16 13.18 22.39
N PRO A 568 -6.13 12.90 23.18
CA PRO A 568 -5.10 13.89 23.48
C PRO A 568 -4.41 14.33 22.19
N SER A 569 -4.12 15.63 22.08
CA SER A 569 -3.52 16.20 20.88
C SER A 569 -2.52 17.30 21.27
N PRO A 570 -1.28 17.27 20.76
CA PRO A 570 -0.30 18.35 21.00
C PRO A 570 -0.62 19.62 20.20
N VAL A 571 -1.47 19.52 19.19
CA VAL A 571 -1.88 20.60 18.30
C VAL A 571 -3.40 20.66 18.19
N PRO A 572 -3.99 21.78 17.78
CA PRO A 572 -5.43 21.88 17.53
C PRO A 572 -5.92 20.76 16.60
N LYS A 573 -7.05 20.15 16.93
CA LYS A 573 -7.72 19.14 16.12
C LYS A 573 -9.12 19.56 15.73
N GLY A 574 -9.49 19.33 14.47
CA GLY A 574 -10.77 19.73 13.93
C GLY A 574 -11.52 18.62 13.22
N LEU A 575 -12.71 18.97 12.78
CA LEU A 575 -13.61 18.09 12.03
C LEU A 575 -14.08 18.80 10.76
N ALA A 576 -14.11 18.10 9.63
CA ALA A 576 -14.88 18.53 8.47
C ALA A 576 -16.36 18.31 8.78
N ALA A 577 -17.06 19.38 9.19
CA ALA A 577 -18.40 19.31 9.78
C ALA A 577 -19.54 19.54 8.78
N TYR A 578 -19.23 20.12 7.61
CA TYR A 578 -20.15 20.30 6.49
C TYR A 578 -19.50 19.97 5.16
N GLY A 579 -20.28 19.46 4.21
CA GLY A 579 -19.98 19.36 2.79
C GLY A 579 -20.16 17.97 2.20
N HIS A 580 -20.04 17.89 0.89
CA HIS A 580 -20.07 16.62 0.19
C HIS A 580 -18.76 15.85 0.43
N ILE A 581 -18.86 14.69 1.09
CA ILE A 581 -17.68 13.87 1.40
C ILE A 581 -17.10 13.31 0.10
N PRO A 582 -15.80 13.50 -0.19
CA PRO A 582 -15.15 12.89 -1.35
C PRO A 582 -14.97 11.39 -1.13
N LEU A 583 -15.76 10.59 -1.82
CA LEU A 583 -15.77 9.12 -1.68
C LEU A 583 -14.58 8.45 -2.35
N MET A 584 -14.10 9.01 -3.46
CA MET A 584 -12.97 8.49 -4.23
C MET A 584 -12.17 9.62 -4.87
N THR A 585 -10.85 9.45 -4.93
CA THR A 585 -9.97 10.23 -5.81
C THR A 585 -9.50 9.31 -6.95
N VAL A 586 -9.76 9.69 -8.19
CA VAL A 586 -9.49 8.86 -9.37
C VAL A 586 -8.62 9.60 -10.38
N ARG A 587 -7.64 8.90 -10.96
CA ARG A 587 -6.76 9.46 -11.98
C ARG A 587 -7.31 9.28 -13.40
N ASN A 588 -8.06 8.22 -13.66
CA ASN A 588 -8.76 7.98 -14.93
C ASN A 588 -10.23 8.37 -14.79
N CYS A 589 -10.58 9.60 -15.16
CA CYS A 589 -11.92 10.16 -14.97
C CYS A 589 -12.96 9.44 -15.84
N PRO A 590 -14.01 8.80 -15.25
CA PRO A 590 -15.02 8.08 -16.02
C PRO A 590 -15.85 9.01 -16.92
N VAL A 591 -16.14 10.23 -16.48
CA VAL A 591 -16.88 11.22 -17.29
C VAL A 591 -16.08 11.62 -18.52
N ARG A 592 -14.77 11.87 -18.37
CA ARG A 592 -13.89 12.14 -19.52
C ARG A 592 -13.87 10.98 -20.50
N CYS A 593 -13.87 9.75 -19.99
CA CYS A 593 -13.78 8.53 -20.80
C CYS A 593 -15.08 8.16 -21.52
N SER A 594 -16.23 8.67 -21.05
CA SER A 594 -17.55 8.41 -21.61
C SER A 594 -18.09 9.63 -22.39
N VAL A 595 -18.59 10.64 -21.66
CA VAL A 595 -19.27 11.80 -22.28
C VAL A 595 -18.32 12.91 -22.72
N GLY A 596 -17.08 12.92 -22.23
CA GLY A 596 -16.07 13.94 -22.56
C GLY A 596 -16.12 15.19 -21.69
N CYS A 597 -15.00 15.94 -21.67
CA CYS A 597 -14.84 17.12 -20.82
C CYS A 597 -15.75 18.31 -21.23
N SER A 598 -16.15 18.41 -22.50
CA SER A 598 -17.07 19.46 -22.98
C SER A 598 -18.45 19.32 -22.34
N ARG A 599 -19.06 18.13 -22.37
CA ARG A 599 -20.35 17.84 -21.76
C ARG A 599 -20.28 17.93 -20.22
N CYS A 600 -19.17 17.47 -19.62
CA CYS A 600 -18.88 17.61 -18.21
C CYS A 600 -19.02 19.08 -17.75
N ARG A 601 -18.45 20.03 -18.50
CA ARG A 601 -18.56 21.47 -18.21
C ARG A 601 -19.97 22.04 -18.38
N GLN A 602 -20.85 21.35 -19.09
CA GLN A 602 -22.25 21.70 -19.28
C GLN A 602 -23.18 21.06 -18.24
N GLY A 603 -22.62 20.42 -17.19
CA GLY A 603 -23.36 19.83 -16.09
C GLY A 603 -23.51 18.31 -16.13
N GLU A 604 -22.97 17.62 -17.17
CA GLU A 604 -22.96 16.14 -17.22
C GLU A 604 -21.72 15.59 -16.47
N ASN A 605 -21.49 16.09 -15.25
CA ASN A 605 -20.34 15.74 -14.41
C ASN A 605 -20.70 14.76 -13.29
N TYR A 606 -21.52 13.74 -13.57
CA TYR A 606 -21.95 12.78 -12.59
C TYR A 606 -21.96 11.34 -13.13
N ILE A 607 -21.94 10.40 -12.20
CA ILE A 607 -22.26 8.99 -12.44
C ILE A 607 -23.52 8.64 -11.65
N THR A 608 -24.27 7.65 -12.11
CA THR A 608 -25.54 7.26 -11.50
C THR A 608 -25.49 5.81 -11.07
N ASP A 609 -25.85 5.51 -9.81
CA ASP A 609 -25.98 4.15 -9.31
C ASP A 609 -27.30 3.50 -9.74
N ARG A 610 -27.46 2.20 -9.44
CA ARG A 610 -28.67 1.43 -9.73
C ARG A 610 -29.95 1.91 -9.03
N LYS A 611 -29.84 2.82 -8.07
CA LYS A 611 -30.96 3.43 -7.36
C LYS A 611 -31.32 4.82 -7.88
N GLY A 612 -30.59 5.31 -8.89
CA GLY A 612 -30.78 6.65 -9.47
C GLY A 612 -30.07 7.76 -8.69
N ASN A 613 -29.24 7.45 -7.68
CA ASN A 613 -28.45 8.48 -7.00
C ASN A 613 -27.35 9.00 -7.92
N ARG A 614 -27.21 10.31 -8.00
CA ARG A 614 -26.18 11.00 -8.78
C ARG A 614 -24.99 11.36 -7.89
N PHE A 615 -23.84 10.87 -8.27
CA PHE A 615 -22.54 11.14 -7.63
C PHE A 615 -21.80 12.16 -8.49
N THR A 616 -21.66 13.36 -8.01
CA THR A 616 -20.99 14.45 -8.74
C THR A 616 -19.49 14.19 -8.80
N LEU A 617 -18.87 14.48 -9.95
CA LEU A 617 -17.43 14.44 -10.14
C LEU A 617 -16.88 15.87 -10.24
N ARG A 618 -15.86 16.15 -9.45
CA ARG A 618 -15.11 17.40 -9.51
C ARG A 618 -13.70 17.13 -10.02
N CYS A 619 -13.34 17.86 -11.07
CA CYS A 619 -11.98 17.80 -11.59
C CYS A 619 -11.05 18.73 -10.82
N ALA A 620 -9.91 18.19 -10.39
CA ALA A 620 -8.82 18.96 -9.83
C ALA A 620 -7.50 18.46 -10.46
N ARG A 621 -6.93 19.21 -11.40
CA ARG A 621 -5.58 19.00 -11.97
C ARG A 621 -5.17 17.54 -12.21
N GLY A 622 -5.76 16.89 -13.21
CA GLY A 622 -5.43 15.52 -13.61
C GLY A 622 -6.03 14.43 -12.73
N ASN A 623 -6.79 14.81 -11.71
CA ASN A 623 -7.58 13.93 -10.86
C ASN A 623 -9.05 14.31 -10.88
N CYS A 624 -9.88 13.39 -10.45
CA CYS A 624 -11.30 13.62 -10.24
C CYS A 624 -11.70 13.14 -8.84
N GLU A 625 -12.47 13.92 -8.12
CA GLU A 625 -13.10 13.48 -6.88
C GLU A 625 -14.55 13.09 -7.17
N ILE A 626 -14.96 11.95 -6.65
CA ILE A 626 -16.36 11.49 -6.70
C ILE A 626 -16.98 11.79 -5.35
N GLU A 627 -17.98 12.66 -5.34
CA GLU A 627 -18.58 13.17 -4.12
C GLU A 627 -19.83 12.37 -3.70
N ASN A 628 -20.06 12.31 -2.38
CA ASN A 628 -21.30 11.76 -1.84
C ASN A 628 -22.51 12.58 -2.34
N PRO A 629 -23.62 11.93 -2.74
CA PRO A 629 -24.80 12.63 -3.30
C PRO A 629 -25.42 13.68 -2.37
N VAL A 630 -25.30 13.47 -1.07
CA VAL A 630 -25.88 14.36 -0.06
C VAL A 630 -24.79 14.92 0.85
N PRO A 631 -24.93 16.17 1.33
CA PRO A 631 -23.93 16.78 2.20
C PRO A 631 -23.92 16.11 3.58
N PHE A 632 -22.74 16.06 4.18
CA PHE A 632 -22.57 15.85 5.61
C PHE A 632 -23.03 17.12 6.35
N TYR A 633 -23.79 16.98 7.44
CA TYR A 633 -24.36 18.11 8.15
C TYR A 633 -24.46 17.85 9.66
N MET A 634 -24.05 18.82 10.48
CA MET A 634 -24.03 18.72 11.93
C MET A 634 -24.47 20.00 12.68
N ALA A 635 -24.92 21.05 11.98
CA ALA A 635 -25.24 22.32 12.64
C ALA A 635 -26.43 22.25 13.63
N ASP A 636 -27.31 21.25 13.52
CA ASP A 636 -28.38 20.99 14.50
C ASP A 636 -27.90 20.25 15.76
N ARG A 637 -26.61 19.87 15.82
CA ARG A 637 -25.99 19.09 16.89
C ARG A 637 -24.67 19.67 17.36
N LEU A 638 -24.50 20.99 17.32
CA LEU A 638 -23.24 21.67 17.67
C LEU A 638 -22.72 21.31 19.07
N ALA A 639 -23.63 21.07 20.03
CA ALA A 639 -23.25 20.67 21.38
C ALA A 639 -22.45 19.36 21.42
N GLU A 640 -22.71 18.44 20.49
CA GLU A 640 -21.98 17.15 20.39
C GLU A 640 -20.58 17.31 19.82
N LEU A 641 -20.30 18.43 19.13
CA LEU A 641 -19.01 18.75 18.50
C LEU A 641 -18.03 19.44 19.46
N LYS A 642 -18.46 19.80 20.66
CA LYS A 642 -17.57 20.33 21.71
C LYS A 642 -16.45 19.31 21.98
N GLY A 643 -15.22 19.80 22.02
CA GLY A 643 -14.00 18.98 22.11
C GLY A 643 -13.15 18.98 20.84
N PHE A 644 -13.68 19.49 19.71
CA PHE A 644 -12.87 19.91 18.58
C PHE A 644 -12.50 21.39 18.71
N ASP A 645 -11.31 21.77 18.29
CA ASP A 645 -10.82 23.16 18.31
C ASP A 645 -11.43 23.98 17.18
N PHE A 646 -11.69 23.34 16.04
CA PHE A 646 -12.29 23.99 14.88
C PHE A 646 -13.20 23.06 14.08
N LEU A 647 -14.15 23.66 13.35
CA LEU A 647 -15.02 22.99 12.40
C LEU A 647 -14.79 23.55 11.00
N THR A 648 -14.55 22.68 10.03
CA THR A 648 -14.37 23.09 8.63
C THR A 648 -15.66 22.86 7.84
N LEU A 649 -16.12 23.91 7.16
CA LEU A 649 -17.27 23.88 6.27
C LEU A 649 -16.76 23.85 4.83
N ARG A 650 -16.92 22.70 4.17
CA ARG A 650 -16.43 22.48 2.80
C ARG A 650 -17.52 22.78 1.80
N PHE A 651 -17.42 23.93 1.15
CA PHE A 651 -18.30 24.36 0.08
C PHE A 651 -17.77 23.91 -1.27
N THR A 652 -18.64 23.33 -2.06
CA THR A 652 -18.29 22.73 -3.35
C THR A 652 -19.11 23.32 -4.51
N GLY A 653 -20.40 23.12 -4.54
CA GLY A 653 -21.31 23.58 -5.59
C GLY A 653 -22.36 24.58 -5.12
N GLU A 654 -22.34 24.90 -3.84
CA GLU A 654 -23.31 25.78 -3.20
C GLU A 654 -23.21 27.21 -3.75
N SER A 655 -24.37 27.89 -3.88
CA SER A 655 -24.41 29.31 -4.18
C SER A 655 -23.90 30.16 -2.99
N VAL A 656 -23.63 31.43 -3.22
CA VAL A 656 -23.16 32.33 -2.17
C VAL A 656 -24.20 32.42 -1.02
N GLU A 657 -25.48 32.48 -1.35
CA GLU A 657 -26.60 32.56 -0.39
C GLU A 657 -26.69 31.26 0.43
N GLU A 658 -26.49 30.10 -0.21
CA GLU A 658 -26.45 28.80 0.49
C GLU A 658 -25.27 28.76 1.43
N CYS A 659 -24.06 29.16 0.98
CA CYS A 659 -22.86 29.20 1.81
C CYS A 659 -23.06 30.08 3.04
N GLU A 660 -23.62 31.26 2.88
CA GLU A 660 -23.89 32.21 3.98
C GLU A 660 -24.93 31.65 4.96
N THR A 661 -25.98 31.03 4.46
CA THR A 661 -27.00 30.35 5.27
C THR A 661 -26.40 29.22 6.10
N ILE A 662 -25.58 28.37 5.47
CA ILE A 662 -24.91 27.23 6.14
C ILE A 662 -23.95 27.78 7.19
N PHE A 663 -23.12 28.77 6.85
CA PHE A 663 -22.19 29.39 7.79
C PHE A 663 -22.90 29.91 9.03
N THR A 664 -24.01 30.63 8.85
CA THR A 664 -24.85 31.13 9.94
C THR A 664 -25.44 29.99 10.77
N ASN A 665 -25.89 28.90 10.14
CA ASN A 665 -26.39 27.73 10.86
C ASN A 665 -25.34 27.12 11.78
N TYR A 666 -24.07 27.12 11.37
CA TYR A 666 -22.98 26.64 12.23
C TYR A 666 -22.57 27.62 13.33
N GLN A 667 -22.95 28.86 13.25
CA GLN A 667 -22.78 29.84 14.35
C GLN A 667 -23.87 29.73 15.42
N GLN A 668 -25.12 29.50 15.00
CA GLN A 668 -26.31 29.69 15.87
C GLN A 668 -27.11 28.39 16.10
N GLY A 669 -26.79 27.33 15.38
CA GLY A 669 -27.62 26.12 15.26
C GLY A 669 -28.66 26.30 14.14
N GLY A 670 -28.84 25.25 13.32
CA GLY A 670 -29.74 25.29 12.19
C GLY A 670 -30.30 23.93 11.80
N LYS A 671 -31.49 23.93 11.21
CA LYS A 671 -32.11 22.69 10.74
C LYS A 671 -31.31 22.08 9.57
N PRO A 672 -31.24 20.75 9.49
CA PRO A 672 -30.59 20.09 8.36
C PRO A 672 -31.43 20.29 7.07
N PRO A 673 -30.77 20.22 5.88
CA PRO A 673 -31.46 20.17 4.61
C PRO A 673 -32.31 18.90 4.50
N ALA A 674 -33.20 18.86 3.51
CA ALA A 674 -34.12 17.71 3.32
C ALA A 674 -33.39 16.38 3.10
N ALA A 675 -32.21 16.39 2.45
CA ALA A 675 -31.36 15.23 2.27
C ALA A 675 -29.96 15.54 2.80
N PHE A 676 -29.47 14.74 3.73
CA PHE A 676 -28.15 14.87 4.34
C PHE A 676 -27.66 13.56 4.93
N THR A 677 -26.41 13.52 5.33
CA THR A 677 -25.80 12.39 6.06
C THR A 677 -25.06 12.87 7.31
N ARG A 678 -24.94 11.98 8.31
CA ARG A 678 -24.04 12.13 9.45
C ARG A 678 -22.69 11.44 9.24
N GLY A 679 -22.41 10.98 8.03
CA GLY A 679 -21.20 10.20 7.75
C GLY A 679 -21.11 8.96 8.61
N LEU A 680 -19.97 8.80 9.25
CA LEU A 680 -19.68 7.69 10.16
C LEU A 680 -19.65 8.11 11.64
N LEU A 681 -20.00 9.36 11.98
CA LEU A 681 -19.85 9.85 13.35
C LEU A 681 -20.60 9.02 14.40
N TYR A 682 -21.74 8.43 14.03
CA TYR A 682 -22.58 7.62 14.91
C TYR A 682 -22.59 6.14 14.52
N ARG A 683 -21.81 5.76 13.51
CA ARG A 683 -21.74 4.37 13.06
C ARG A 683 -20.41 3.77 13.48
N GLN A 684 -20.46 2.63 14.12
CA GLN A 684 -19.25 1.86 14.34
C GLN A 684 -18.77 1.30 12.99
N LEU A 685 -17.53 1.57 12.62
CA LEU A 685 -16.88 0.90 11.51
C LEU A 685 -16.66 -0.57 11.87
N LEU A 686 -17.03 -1.45 10.96
CA LEU A 686 -16.77 -2.88 11.08
C LEU A 686 -15.29 -3.20 10.92
#